data_20f014f54b991cb6f70379adb288d16a
#
_entry.id   20f014f54b991cb6f70379adb288d16a
#
_cell.length_a   1.000
_cell.length_b   1.000
_cell.length_c   1.000
_cell.angle_alpha   90.00
_cell.angle_beta   90.00
_cell.angle_gamma   90.00
#
_symmetry.space_group_name_H-M   'P 1'
#
loop_
_entity.id
_entity.type
_entity.pdbx_description
1 polymer ?
#
loop_
_entity_poly.entity_id
_entity_poly.type
_entity_poly.pdbx_seq_one_letter_code
_entity_poly.pdbx_strand_id
1 'polypeptide(L)'
;VMDIPRPRWHRLPADFVGCTLINNGGYVVTKNEQKNSAEKKDSENMHAEPVNEVHSSLYQKVIVPKKEVNKQPPSKSRIKKPAVSSENDESKGNKSIQSEKPKQAFHTKHKAPKQPAPAKQKQSGIAKSKKLNQCQKSKRTNGKKKPSIKAYFLGGLNEIGKNFTLFECEGDMIIVDCGMAFPTDDMLGVDLVIPDFTFVEKNIDKIRGILLTHGHEDHIGAIPYLLKKVNLPVYGTPLTLGLVEGKLKEHGLFGKVKLNVVHPGESIKLGCMKIEFIHVNHSIPDAVGLAIYSPAGIIVHTGDFKIDCTPAQGEMIDLGKFAELGNKGVLALFADSTNAERPGYTATEGKVNASFERLFKRAENSRIIIATFASNISRVQQIINCAVKYGRKVALSGRSMLNVMGIGVEMGYLDVPDGVLIDLDLINRYPKEKIVLVTTGSQGEPMSALTRMAFADHRKVEVGPGDFIIISARPIPGNEKTVGTVIDELMKRGCEVVYESMYEVHVSGHACQEELKLMQGITKPKYFIPVHGEQKHLRKHAGLAYSMGKDASNVFIGDIGDALELNQDYMKKLPSVPAGRVLVDGLGVGDVGSIVLRDRKHLAEDGLIVVVCTIAAGDGHIVSGPDVVSRGFVYVRESEPLMDEAKRLVNLVLENCAENNIHDWSTLKS
;
A
#
# COMPACT_ATOMS: atom_id res chain seq x y z
N VAL A 1 7.27 -53.22 -29.72
CA VAL A 1 7.98 -51.98 -30.11
C VAL A 1 7.06 -50.84 -29.70
N MET A 2 7.23 -50.34 -28.47
CA MET A 2 6.52 -49.17 -27.97
C MET A 2 7.38 -47.96 -28.33
N ASP A 3 6.78 -47.03 -29.08
CA ASP A 3 7.38 -45.73 -29.37
C ASP A 3 7.55 -44.92 -28.08
N ILE A 4 8.78 -44.80 -27.64
CA ILE A 4 9.18 -43.87 -26.58
C ILE A 4 9.29 -42.48 -27.23
N PRO A 5 8.56 -41.47 -26.77
CA PRO A 5 8.70 -40.13 -27.33
C PRO A 5 10.12 -39.60 -27.09
N ARG A 6 10.78 -39.18 -28.17
CA ARG A 6 12.13 -38.59 -28.11
C ARG A 6 12.10 -37.36 -27.20
N PRO A 7 13.06 -37.20 -26.25
CA PRO A 7 13.15 -36.02 -25.42
C PRO A 7 13.38 -34.76 -26.29
N ARG A 8 12.75 -33.65 -25.88
CA ARG A 8 12.78 -32.34 -26.58
C ARG A 8 14.14 -31.63 -26.45
N TRP A 9 15.24 -32.28 -26.83
CA TRP A 9 16.58 -31.69 -26.78
C TRP A 9 16.86 -30.66 -27.90
N HIS A 10 16.00 -30.54 -28.89
CA HIS A 10 16.21 -29.63 -30.03
C HIS A 10 15.80 -28.17 -29.84
N ARG A 11 15.46 -27.75 -28.61
CA ARG A 11 15.11 -26.34 -28.32
C ARG A 11 15.62 -25.88 -26.94
N LEU A 12 16.91 -26.08 -26.66
CA LEU A 12 17.59 -25.26 -25.67
C LEU A 12 18.03 -23.97 -26.37
N PRO A 13 17.69 -22.77 -25.87
CA PRO A 13 18.28 -21.54 -26.37
C PRO A 13 19.80 -21.63 -26.20
N ALA A 14 20.55 -21.16 -27.20
CA ALA A 14 22.03 -21.20 -27.23
C ALA A 14 22.71 -20.41 -26.09
N ASP A 15 21.95 -19.81 -25.19
CA ASP A 15 22.44 -18.89 -24.15
C ASP A 15 22.49 -19.50 -22.74
N PHE A 16 22.13 -20.78 -22.56
CA PHE A 16 21.98 -21.39 -21.23
C PHE A 16 22.88 -22.62 -20.99
N VAL A 17 24.20 -22.46 -21.07
CA VAL A 17 25.13 -23.43 -20.48
C VAL A 17 26.21 -22.69 -19.68
N GLY A 18 25.99 -22.53 -18.40
CA GLY A 18 27.01 -22.09 -17.46
C GLY A 18 27.85 -23.27 -16.99
N CYS A 19 28.92 -23.64 -17.72
CA CYS A 19 29.91 -24.56 -17.23
C CYS A 19 30.93 -23.83 -16.35
N THR A 20 31.10 -24.27 -15.09
CA THR A 20 32.20 -23.82 -14.24
C THR A 20 33.30 -24.90 -14.32
N LEU A 21 34.39 -24.60 -15.02
CA LEU A 21 35.59 -25.45 -15.05
C LEU A 21 36.53 -25.01 -13.93
N ILE A 22 36.99 -25.96 -13.13
CA ILE A 22 37.98 -25.73 -12.07
C ILE A 22 39.35 -26.20 -12.59
N ASN A 23 40.32 -25.30 -12.67
CA ASN A 23 41.67 -25.63 -13.10
C ASN A 23 42.51 -26.15 -11.93
N ASN A 24 43.48 -27.04 -12.21
CA ASN A 24 44.36 -27.67 -11.21
C ASN A 24 45.26 -26.65 -10.48
N GLY A 25 44.70 -25.98 -9.49
CA GLY A 25 45.35 -24.94 -8.67
C GLY A 25 44.44 -24.43 -7.57
N GLY A 26 43.23 -24.97 -7.44
CA GLY A 26 42.34 -24.76 -6.28
C GLY A 26 41.78 -23.34 -6.11
N TYR A 27 41.52 -22.60 -7.18
CA TYR A 27 40.87 -21.30 -7.10
C TYR A 27 39.54 -21.27 -7.85
N VAL A 28 38.47 -20.94 -7.13
CA VAL A 28 37.20 -20.53 -7.73
C VAL A 28 37.39 -19.12 -8.28
N VAL A 29 37.46 -18.98 -9.60
CA VAL A 29 37.53 -17.63 -10.21
C VAL A 29 36.12 -17.11 -10.44
N THR A 30 35.56 -16.45 -9.46
CA THR A 30 34.50 -15.45 -9.70
C THR A 30 35.18 -14.18 -10.19
N LYS A 31 34.86 -13.73 -11.38
CA LYS A 31 35.34 -12.44 -11.89
C LYS A 31 34.63 -11.33 -11.12
N ASN A 32 35.24 -10.89 -10.01
CA ASN A 32 34.96 -9.61 -9.41
C ASN A 32 36.25 -8.79 -9.41
N GLU A 33 36.21 -7.63 -10.03
CA GLU A 33 37.32 -6.70 -10.17
C GLU A 33 37.81 -6.23 -8.80
N GLN A 34 39.11 -6.34 -8.63
CA GLN A 34 39.87 -5.90 -7.45
C GLN A 34 39.72 -4.40 -7.22
N LYS A 35 39.50 -3.99 -5.98
CA LYS A 35 40.21 -2.85 -5.39
C LYS A 35 40.79 -3.22 -4.03
N ASN A 36 42.07 -2.89 -3.98
CA ASN A 36 43.09 -3.17 -2.97
C ASN A 36 42.76 -2.79 -1.52
N SER A 37 43.27 -3.62 -0.67
CA SER A 37 44.31 -3.51 0.34
C SER A 37 43.92 -3.07 1.75
N ALA A 38 44.31 -4.00 2.64
CA ALA A 38 44.82 -3.80 3.98
C ALA A 38 43.87 -3.22 5.05
N GLU A 39 43.40 -4.10 5.90
CA GLU A 39 43.90 -4.17 7.28
C GLU A 39 43.28 -5.40 7.99
N LYS A 40 44.19 -6.21 8.54
CA LYS A 40 43.87 -7.24 9.53
C LYS A 40 43.72 -6.56 10.88
N LYS A 41 42.61 -6.75 11.55
CA LYS A 41 42.51 -7.24 12.93
C LYS A 41 41.10 -7.03 13.47
N ASP A 42 40.75 -8.01 14.31
CA ASP A 42 39.71 -8.05 15.30
C ASP A 42 38.32 -8.52 14.84
N SER A 43 38.27 -9.86 14.72
CA SER A 43 37.04 -10.65 14.90
C SER A 43 36.83 -10.84 16.40
N GLU A 44 35.92 -10.07 17.00
CA GLU A 44 35.27 -10.45 18.25
C GLU A 44 33.79 -10.04 18.22
N ASN A 45 32.95 -11.06 18.31
CA ASN A 45 31.62 -11.11 18.88
C ASN A 45 30.66 -9.95 18.56
N MET A 46 29.93 -10.05 17.45
CA MET A 46 28.57 -9.55 17.43
C MET A 46 27.61 -10.71 17.72
N HIS A 47 27.25 -10.88 19.01
CA HIS A 47 26.09 -11.66 19.41
C HIS A 47 24.85 -11.00 18.82
N ALA A 48 24.14 -11.72 17.95
CA ALA A 48 22.78 -11.42 17.61
C ALA A 48 21.94 -11.52 18.89
N GLU A 49 21.45 -10.39 19.38
CA GLU A 49 20.48 -10.38 20.47
C GLU A 49 19.22 -11.15 20.04
N PRO A 50 18.70 -12.03 20.91
CA PRO A 50 17.57 -12.87 20.55
C PRO A 50 16.29 -12.03 20.43
N VAL A 51 15.53 -12.26 19.38
CA VAL A 51 14.23 -11.68 19.04
C VAL A 51 13.18 -11.77 20.19
N ASN A 52 13.49 -12.48 21.26
CA ASN A 52 12.62 -12.68 22.43
C ASN A 52 12.48 -11.46 23.35
N GLU A 53 13.43 -10.52 23.37
CA GLU A 53 13.34 -9.37 24.31
C GLU A 53 12.28 -8.33 23.92
N VAL A 54 12.03 -8.13 22.62
CA VAL A 54 10.99 -7.19 22.17
C VAL A 54 9.59 -7.71 22.51
N HIS A 55 9.37 -9.03 22.41
CA HIS A 55 8.09 -9.64 22.80
C HIS A 55 7.82 -9.54 24.30
N SER A 56 8.85 -9.81 25.13
CA SER A 56 8.69 -9.72 26.59
C SER A 56 8.43 -8.29 27.06
N SER A 57 9.02 -7.30 26.40
CA SER A 57 8.82 -5.88 26.71
C SER A 57 7.39 -5.41 26.42
N LEU A 58 6.76 -5.89 25.34
CA LEU A 58 5.37 -5.53 25.00
C LEU A 58 4.38 -6.04 26.05
N TYR A 59 4.47 -7.33 26.38
CA TYR A 59 3.60 -7.93 27.38
C TYR A 59 3.84 -7.37 28.79
N GLN A 60 5.08 -7.04 29.14
CA GLN A 60 5.40 -6.39 30.42
C GLN A 60 4.82 -4.97 30.51
N LYS A 61 4.87 -4.18 29.41
CA LYS A 61 4.28 -2.83 29.37
C LYS A 61 2.75 -2.83 29.50
N VAL A 62 2.08 -3.87 28.97
CA VAL A 62 0.61 -3.99 28.96
C VAL A 62 0.07 -4.60 30.28
N ILE A 63 0.87 -5.42 30.98
CA ILE A 63 0.43 -6.18 32.15
C ILE A 63 0.76 -5.45 33.48
N VAL A 64 1.67 -4.49 33.48
CA VAL A 64 2.02 -3.73 34.71
C VAL A 64 0.98 -2.64 34.98
N PRO A 65 0.30 -2.62 36.15
CA PRO A 65 -0.69 -1.59 36.48
C PRO A 65 -0.05 -0.20 36.49
N LYS A 66 -0.68 0.76 35.83
CA LYS A 66 -0.30 2.18 35.94
C LYS A 66 -0.39 2.59 37.42
N LYS A 67 0.70 3.09 38.01
CA LYS A 67 0.67 3.75 39.30
C LYS A 67 -0.36 4.87 39.26
N GLU A 68 -1.29 4.85 40.21
CA GLU A 68 -2.32 5.87 40.43
C GLU A 68 -1.69 7.27 40.47
N VAL A 69 -2.05 8.10 39.52
CA VAL A 69 -1.82 9.54 39.59
C VAL A 69 -2.98 10.12 40.39
N ASN A 70 -2.70 10.55 41.62
CA ASN A 70 -3.61 11.23 42.55
C ASN A 70 -4.26 12.44 41.85
N LYS A 71 -5.50 12.31 41.39
CA LYS A 71 -6.33 13.44 40.97
C LYS A 71 -7.22 13.86 42.12
N GLN A 72 -6.97 15.02 42.69
CA GLN A 72 -7.90 15.70 43.59
C GLN A 72 -9.21 16.01 42.82
N PRO A 73 -10.40 15.85 43.46
CA PRO A 73 -11.67 16.09 42.81
C PRO A 73 -11.98 17.59 42.69
N PRO A 74 -12.56 18.06 41.57
CA PRO A 74 -13.02 19.43 41.47
C PRO A 74 -14.35 19.63 42.24
N SER A 75 -14.46 20.80 42.85
CA SER A 75 -15.55 21.27 43.68
C SER A 75 -16.91 21.31 42.97
N LYS A 76 -17.96 20.88 43.69
CA LYS A 76 -19.37 20.88 43.28
C LYS A 76 -19.92 22.29 43.11
N SER A 77 -20.36 22.68 41.93
CA SER A 77 -21.30 23.77 41.77
C SER A 77 -22.71 23.21 41.46
N ARG A 78 -23.66 23.66 42.32
CA ARG A 78 -25.08 23.32 42.27
C ARG A 78 -25.74 23.96 41.03
N ILE A 79 -26.40 23.16 40.19
CA ILE A 79 -27.41 23.63 39.26
C ILE A 79 -28.77 23.03 39.64
N LYS A 80 -29.76 23.90 39.82
CA LYS A 80 -31.15 23.61 40.21
C LYS A 80 -31.90 22.92 39.07
N LYS A 81 -32.70 21.89 39.42
CA LYS A 81 -33.74 21.29 38.57
C LYS A 81 -35.00 22.18 38.56
N PRO A 82 -35.75 22.31 37.45
CA PRO A 82 -37.16 22.65 37.50
C PRO A 82 -38.06 21.42 37.52
N ALA A 83 -39.22 21.60 38.15
CA ALA A 83 -40.16 20.60 38.56
C ALA A 83 -41.03 20.01 37.43
N VAL A 84 -41.42 18.78 37.63
CA VAL A 84 -42.43 18.00 36.88
C VAL A 84 -43.82 18.43 37.31
N SER A 85 -44.76 18.66 36.38
CA SER A 85 -46.18 18.56 36.61
C SER A 85 -46.78 17.51 35.69
N SER A 86 -47.39 16.53 36.34
CA SER A 86 -48.21 15.48 35.81
C SER A 86 -49.61 15.97 35.52
N GLU A 87 -50.23 15.55 34.42
CA GLU A 87 -51.64 15.25 34.37
C GLU A 87 -51.95 14.25 33.26
N ASN A 88 -52.75 13.26 33.66
CA ASN A 88 -53.38 12.23 32.84
C ASN A 88 -54.47 12.79 31.99
N ASP A 89 -54.79 12.20 30.83
CA ASP A 89 -56.11 11.59 30.63
C ASP A 89 -56.19 10.70 29.39
N GLU A 90 -57.09 9.73 29.53
CA GLU A 90 -57.41 8.63 28.60
C GLU A 90 -58.28 9.09 27.42
N SER A 91 -58.27 8.45 26.27
CA SER A 91 -59.30 7.52 25.79
C SER A 91 -59.32 7.34 24.26
N LYS A 92 -59.36 6.09 23.86
CA LYS A 92 -60.14 5.40 22.80
C LYS A 92 -60.34 6.05 21.42
N GLY A 93 -60.03 5.24 20.39
CA GLY A 93 -60.67 5.35 19.08
C GLY A 93 -60.01 4.58 17.95
N ASN A 94 -60.37 3.30 17.83
CA ASN A 94 -60.21 2.45 16.65
C ASN A 94 -60.92 3.02 15.43
N LYS A 95 -60.27 2.99 14.24
CA LYS A 95 -60.94 2.64 12.97
C LYS A 95 -59.92 2.36 11.85
N SER A 96 -60.02 1.15 11.36
CA SER A 96 -59.53 0.63 10.09
C SER A 96 -60.17 1.33 8.90
N ILE A 97 -59.43 1.62 7.83
CA ILE A 97 -59.99 1.73 6.46
C ILE A 97 -58.93 1.21 5.45
N GLN A 98 -59.48 0.45 4.52
CA GLN A 98 -58.96 -0.39 3.47
C GLN A 98 -58.24 0.38 2.34
N SER A 99 -57.43 -0.44 1.67
CA SER A 99 -56.87 -0.32 0.31
C SER A 99 -57.78 0.25 -0.77
N GLU A 100 -57.23 1.07 -1.66
CA GLU A 100 -57.65 1.15 -3.07
C GLU A 100 -56.47 1.52 -3.99
N LYS A 101 -56.30 0.69 -5.06
CA LYS A 101 -55.57 1.00 -6.27
C LYS A 101 -56.45 1.77 -7.24
N PRO A 102 -55.94 2.65 -8.06
CA PRO A 102 -56.58 2.92 -9.36
C PRO A 102 -55.70 2.60 -10.56
N LYS A 103 -56.40 2.26 -11.60
CA LYS A 103 -56.03 1.83 -12.93
C LYS A 103 -55.75 2.97 -13.90
N GLN A 104 -54.91 2.67 -14.90
CA GLN A 104 -54.94 3.00 -16.35
C GLN A 104 -54.90 4.46 -16.82
N ALA A 105 -53.84 4.80 -17.52
CA ALA A 105 -53.69 5.01 -18.97
C ALA A 105 -54.42 6.19 -19.62
N PHE A 106 -53.66 7.11 -20.15
CA PHE A 106 -54.03 7.86 -21.37
C PHE A 106 -52.80 8.14 -22.26
N HIS A 107 -52.86 7.67 -23.49
CA HIS A 107 -52.01 8.03 -24.62
C HIS A 107 -52.34 9.44 -25.11
N THR A 108 -51.30 10.25 -25.33
CA THR A 108 -51.37 11.30 -26.33
C THR A 108 -50.05 11.41 -27.10
N LYS A 109 -50.19 11.23 -28.42
CA LYS A 109 -49.17 11.45 -29.44
C LYS A 109 -48.93 12.95 -29.61
N HIS A 110 -47.69 13.43 -29.62
CA HIS A 110 -47.37 14.68 -30.27
C HIS A 110 -46.10 14.52 -31.13
N LYS A 111 -46.24 15.12 -32.33
CA LYS A 111 -45.38 15.09 -33.52
C LYS A 111 -44.04 15.79 -33.30
N ALA A 112 -43.01 15.28 -33.98
CA ALA A 112 -41.72 15.92 -34.17
C ALA A 112 -41.80 17.15 -35.08
N PRO A 113 -41.00 18.21 -34.89
CA PRO A 113 -40.79 19.23 -35.88
C PRO A 113 -39.52 19.00 -36.70
N LYS A 114 -39.63 19.37 -37.98
CA LYS A 114 -38.69 19.19 -39.08
C LYS A 114 -37.48 20.13 -38.99
N GLN A 115 -36.33 19.67 -39.47
CA GLN A 115 -35.14 20.47 -39.81
C GLN A 115 -35.40 21.45 -40.96
N PRO A 116 -34.73 22.60 -41.04
CA PRO A 116 -34.56 23.37 -42.25
C PRO A 116 -33.19 23.18 -42.89
N ALA A 117 -33.17 23.10 -44.20
CA ALA A 117 -32.04 22.89 -45.09
C ALA A 117 -31.27 24.21 -45.43
N PRO A 118 -30.06 24.12 -46.06
CA PRO A 118 -29.02 25.14 -46.05
C PRO A 118 -29.22 26.19 -47.17
N ALA A 119 -28.86 27.44 -46.90
CA ALA A 119 -28.87 28.54 -47.89
C ALA A 119 -27.45 28.90 -48.36
N LYS A 120 -27.39 29.17 -49.64
CA LYS A 120 -26.27 29.34 -50.55
C LYS A 120 -25.38 30.56 -50.30
N GLN A 121 -24.10 30.40 -50.62
CA GLN A 121 -23.08 31.42 -50.84
C GLN A 121 -23.49 32.52 -51.85
N LYS A 122 -23.11 33.78 -51.58
CA LYS A 122 -22.85 34.80 -52.60
C LYS A 122 -21.49 35.47 -52.32
N GLN A 123 -20.62 35.39 -53.33
CA GLN A 123 -19.38 36.15 -53.48
C GLN A 123 -19.64 37.56 -53.93
N SER A 124 -18.88 38.53 -53.45
CA SER A 124 -18.40 39.77 -54.10
C SER A 124 -17.73 40.60 -53.00
N GLY A 125 -16.65 41.29 -53.12
CA GLY A 125 -15.83 41.76 -54.19
C GLY A 125 -14.72 42.61 -53.56
N ILE A 126 -13.59 42.62 -54.23
CA ILE A 126 -12.32 43.23 -53.86
C ILE A 126 -12.41 44.74 -53.77
N ALA A 127 -11.92 45.38 -52.71
CA ALA A 127 -11.46 46.78 -52.72
C ALA A 127 -10.16 46.94 -51.91
N LYS A 128 -9.11 47.35 -52.64
CA LYS A 128 -7.81 47.76 -52.11
C LYS A 128 -7.89 49.15 -51.50
N SER A 129 -7.36 49.36 -50.31
CA SER A 129 -6.93 50.70 -49.89
C SER A 129 -5.74 50.63 -48.90
N LYS A 130 -4.79 51.34 -49.28
CA LYS A 130 -3.50 51.85 -48.84
C LYS A 130 -3.13 51.80 -47.35
N LYS A 131 -1.85 51.45 -47.14
CA LYS A 131 -0.99 51.58 -45.96
C LYS A 131 -1.08 52.94 -45.29
N LEU A 132 -1.23 52.96 -43.98
CA LEU A 132 -0.62 53.94 -43.09
C LEU A 132 0.12 53.21 -41.99
N ASN A 133 1.46 53.32 -42.00
CA ASN A 133 2.32 52.92 -40.91
C ASN A 133 2.16 53.87 -39.75
N GLN A 134 1.54 53.44 -38.65
CA GLN A 134 1.75 54.05 -37.33
C GLN A 134 2.45 53.03 -36.44
N CYS A 135 3.73 53.31 -36.20
CA CYS A 135 4.55 52.63 -35.22
C CYS A 135 4.03 52.96 -33.81
N GLN A 136 3.10 52.16 -33.31
CA GLN A 136 2.77 52.17 -31.89
C GLN A 136 3.82 51.36 -31.16
N LYS A 137 4.74 52.06 -30.47
CA LYS A 137 5.61 51.48 -29.43
C LYS A 137 4.66 50.92 -28.35
N SER A 138 4.43 49.60 -28.40
CA SER A 138 3.82 48.91 -27.26
C SER A 138 4.79 49.04 -26.09
N LYS A 139 4.41 49.82 -25.10
CA LYS A 139 5.02 49.77 -23.76
C LYS A 139 4.91 48.31 -23.30
N ARG A 140 6.00 47.57 -23.32
CA ARG A 140 6.14 46.32 -22.56
C ARG A 140 5.96 46.71 -21.08
N THR A 141 4.75 46.61 -20.58
CA THR A 141 4.51 46.50 -19.16
C THR A 141 5.15 45.18 -18.76
N ASN A 142 6.22 45.24 -17.97
CA ASN A 142 6.71 44.12 -17.21
C ASN A 142 5.62 43.68 -16.23
N GLY A 143 4.61 42.98 -16.71
CA GLY A 143 3.60 42.34 -15.88
C GLY A 143 4.35 41.30 -15.04
N LYS A 144 4.43 41.51 -13.73
CA LYS A 144 4.90 40.49 -12.78
C LYS A 144 4.14 39.20 -13.11
N LYS A 145 4.85 38.13 -13.47
CA LYS A 145 4.27 36.80 -13.71
C LYS A 145 3.45 36.45 -12.46
N LYS A 146 2.16 36.12 -12.62
CA LYS A 146 1.33 35.71 -11.48
C LYS A 146 1.97 34.49 -10.81
N PRO A 147 1.92 34.38 -9.49
CA PRO A 147 2.44 33.19 -8.80
C PRO A 147 1.81 31.92 -9.36
N SER A 148 2.58 30.86 -9.45
CA SER A 148 2.13 29.52 -9.84
C SER A 148 2.65 28.49 -8.85
N ILE A 149 1.90 27.39 -8.69
CA ILE A 149 2.35 26.21 -7.94
C ILE A 149 2.51 25.07 -8.93
N LYS A 150 3.54 24.24 -8.73
CA LYS A 150 3.76 23.05 -9.53
C LYS A 150 3.54 21.82 -8.66
N ALA A 151 2.99 20.79 -9.26
CA ALA A 151 2.89 19.46 -8.67
C ALA A 151 3.69 18.47 -9.52
N TYR A 152 4.46 17.58 -8.86
CA TYR A 152 5.25 16.54 -9.49
C TYR A 152 4.80 15.20 -8.91
N PHE A 153 4.39 14.27 -9.79
CA PHE A 153 3.88 12.97 -9.40
C PHE A 153 4.98 11.92 -9.53
N LEU A 154 5.60 11.54 -8.43
CA LEU A 154 6.68 10.57 -8.44
C LEU A 154 6.22 9.15 -8.09
N GLY A 155 4.95 8.98 -7.67
CA GLY A 155 4.27 7.74 -7.40
C GLY A 155 2.78 7.96 -7.11
N GLY A 156 2.02 6.87 -6.91
CA GLY A 156 0.60 6.91 -6.54
C GLY A 156 -0.37 7.21 -7.69
N LEU A 157 0.09 7.19 -8.95
CA LEU A 157 -0.75 7.31 -10.14
C LEU A 157 -0.61 6.06 -11.01
N ASN A 158 -1.73 5.60 -11.58
CA ASN A 158 -1.83 4.36 -12.36
C ASN A 158 -1.41 3.09 -11.59
N GLU A 159 -1.36 3.18 -10.28
CA GLU A 159 -1.02 2.11 -9.35
C GLU A 159 -1.70 2.35 -8.00
N ILE A 160 -1.78 1.32 -7.17
CA ILE A 160 -2.11 1.44 -5.75
C ILE A 160 -0.81 1.23 -4.98
N GLY A 161 -0.42 2.25 -4.20
CA GLY A 161 0.85 2.30 -3.47
C GLY A 161 1.82 3.34 -3.99
N LYS A 162 2.98 3.44 -3.36
CA LYS A 162 4.06 4.41 -3.64
C LYS A 162 3.58 5.86 -3.71
N ASN A 163 2.61 6.26 -2.88
CA ASN A 163 2.14 7.63 -2.86
C ASN A 163 3.30 8.60 -2.57
N PHE A 164 3.59 9.48 -3.55
CA PHE A 164 4.75 10.35 -3.51
C PHE A 164 4.57 11.54 -4.44
N THR A 165 4.10 12.66 -3.87
CA THR A 165 3.80 13.89 -4.62
C THR A 165 4.60 15.06 -4.05
N LEU A 166 5.20 15.89 -4.92
CA LEU A 166 5.89 17.12 -4.52
C LEU A 166 5.12 18.34 -5.00
N PHE A 167 5.09 19.38 -4.16
CA PHE A 167 4.59 20.71 -4.54
C PHE A 167 5.72 21.74 -4.48
N GLU A 168 5.85 22.55 -5.54
CA GLU A 168 6.84 23.65 -5.64
C GLU A 168 6.13 24.98 -5.83
N CYS A 169 6.46 25.94 -4.99
CA CYS A 169 6.01 27.34 -5.15
C CYS A 169 7.15 28.29 -4.79
N GLU A 170 7.42 29.28 -5.66
CA GLU A 170 8.47 30.31 -5.46
C GLU A 170 9.87 29.75 -5.10
N GLY A 171 10.18 28.54 -5.52
CA GLY A 171 11.46 27.86 -5.25
C GLY A 171 11.49 27.02 -3.98
N ASP A 172 10.48 27.07 -3.13
CA ASP A 172 10.32 26.15 -2.00
C ASP A 172 9.52 24.91 -2.43
N MET A 173 9.95 23.73 -1.97
CA MET A 173 9.31 22.45 -2.23
C MET A 173 8.89 21.77 -0.93
N ILE A 174 7.78 21.04 -0.97
CA ILE A 174 7.34 20.10 0.07
C ILE A 174 7.03 18.75 -0.56
N ILE A 175 7.22 17.69 0.19
CA ILE A 175 6.85 16.32 -0.16
C ILE A 175 5.57 15.97 0.59
N VAL A 176 4.62 15.35 -0.08
CA VAL A 176 3.44 14.72 0.52
C VAL A 176 3.55 13.22 0.33
N ASP A 177 3.66 12.50 1.45
CA ASP A 177 3.89 11.06 1.59
C ASP A 177 5.20 10.57 0.94
N CYS A 178 5.60 9.35 1.27
CA CYS A 178 6.72 8.62 0.66
C CYS A 178 6.47 7.13 0.89
N GLY A 179 5.58 6.57 0.11
CA GLY A 179 5.07 5.23 0.25
C GLY A 179 5.85 4.18 -0.54
N MET A 180 5.59 2.93 -0.23
CA MET A 180 6.03 1.77 -1.00
C MET A 180 4.84 1.09 -1.68
N ALA A 181 5.12 0.15 -2.59
CA ALA A 181 4.16 -0.82 -3.11
C ALA A 181 4.67 -2.24 -2.90
N PHE A 182 3.75 -3.19 -2.87
CA PHE A 182 4.10 -4.61 -2.89
C PHE A 182 4.51 -5.04 -4.30
N PRO A 183 5.44 -6.02 -4.43
CA PRO A 183 5.79 -6.58 -5.73
C PRO A 183 4.59 -7.32 -6.34
N THR A 184 4.55 -7.36 -7.66
CA THR A 184 3.62 -8.20 -8.43
C THR A 184 4.18 -9.61 -8.61
N ASP A 185 3.34 -10.59 -8.98
CA ASP A 185 3.73 -12.01 -9.09
C ASP A 185 4.88 -12.26 -10.08
N ASP A 186 5.08 -11.35 -11.04
CA ASP A 186 6.18 -11.40 -12.00
C ASP A 186 7.53 -10.88 -11.44
N MET A 187 7.52 -10.28 -10.25
CA MET A 187 8.72 -9.74 -9.59
C MET A 187 9.30 -10.77 -8.60
N LEU A 188 9.73 -11.91 -9.10
CA LEU A 188 10.23 -13.02 -8.28
C LEU A 188 11.40 -12.61 -7.37
N GLY A 189 11.24 -12.86 -6.06
CA GLY A 189 12.25 -12.58 -5.04
C GLY A 189 12.43 -11.10 -4.69
N VAL A 190 11.53 -10.21 -5.15
CA VAL A 190 11.48 -8.81 -4.72
C VAL A 190 10.64 -8.69 -3.46
N ASP A 191 11.14 -8.01 -2.44
CA ASP A 191 10.43 -7.82 -1.17
C ASP A 191 9.45 -6.65 -1.24
N LEU A 192 9.88 -5.53 -1.84
CA LEU A 192 9.07 -4.32 -1.97
C LEU A 192 9.54 -3.42 -3.11
N VAL A 193 8.68 -2.48 -3.50
CA VAL A 193 8.92 -1.52 -4.58
C VAL A 193 8.83 -0.10 -4.01
N ILE A 194 9.86 0.71 -4.23
CA ILE A 194 9.91 2.10 -3.78
C ILE A 194 9.97 3.06 -4.97
N PRO A 195 9.63 4.36 -4.78
CA PRO A 195 9.81 5.39 -5.79
C PRO A 195 11.29 5.62 -6.15
N ASP A 196 11.54 6.11 -7.37
CA ASP A 196 12.84 6.68 -7.73
C ASP A 196 13.02 8.06 -7.09
N PHE A 197 14.07 8.22 -6.29
CA PHE A 197 14.37 9.44 -5.56
C PHE A 197 15.25 10.43 -6.33
N THR A 198 15.64 10.14 -7.57
CA THR A 198 16.56 10.96 -8.38
C THR A 198 16.13 12.41 -8.49
N PHE A 199 14.80 12.66 -8.61
CA PHE A 199 14.29 14.04 -8.69
C PHE A 199 14.42 14.78 -7.35
N VAL A 200 14.20 14.08 -6.23
CA VAL A 200 14.36 14.64 -4.87
C VAL A 200 15.82 14.98 -4.60
N GLU A 201 16.74 14.05 -4.89
CA GLU A 201 18.18 14.24 -4.69
C GLU A 201 18.71 15.49 -5.44
N LYS A 202 18.22 15.71 -6.67
CA LYS A 202 18.57 16.88 -7.50
C LYS A 202 18.01 18.22 -7.00
N ASN A 203 16.99 18.20 -6.15
CA ASN A 203 16.30 19.39 -5.68
C ASN A 203 16.35 19.56 -4.16
N ILE A 204 17.25 18.87 -3.48
CA ILE A 204 17.32 18.81 -2.01
C ILE A 204 17.34 20.20 -1.35
N ASP A 205 18.06 21.16 -1.92
CA ASP A 205 18.21 22.52 -1.40
C ASP A 205 16.87 23.30 -1.33
N LYS A 206 15.90 22.90 -2.14
CA LYS A 206 14.57 23.52 -2.20
C LYS A 206 13.57 22.86 -1.26
N ILE A 207 13.80 21.60 -0.84
CA ILE A 207 12.83 20.81 -0.08
C ILE A 207 12.85 21.22 1.38
N ARG A 208 11.68 21.59 1.91
CA ARG A 208 11.51 22.09 3.28
C ARG A 208 11.07 21.02 4.27
N GLY A 209 10.54 19.89 3.78
CA GLY A 209 10.14 18.78 4.63
C GLY A 209 9.20 17.80 3.94
N ILE A 210 8.95 16.70 4.63
CA ILE A 210 8.03 15.64 4.26
C ILE A 210 6.81 15.73 5.15
N LEU A 211 5.62 15.76 4.54
CA LEU A 211 4.32 15.78 5.20
C LEU A 211 3.67 14.42 5.04
N LEU A 212 3.27 13.79 6.11
CA LEU A 212 2.64 12.47 6.10
C LEU A 212 1.15 12.60 6.38
N THR A 213 0.34 12.01 5.50
CA THR A 213 -1.11 12.01 5.65
C THR A 213 -1.56 10.98 6.69
N HIS A 214 -0.98 9.78 6.69
CA HIS A 214 -1.29 8.70 7.65
C HIS A 214 -0.24 7.59 7.63
N GLY A 215 -0.38 6.58 8.48
CA GLY A 215 0.65 5.58 8.76
C GLY A 215 0.58 4.27 7.94
N HIS A 216 -0.12 4.21 6.81
CA HIS A 216 -0.10 3.03 5.95
C HIS A 216 1.21 2.92 5.14
N GLU A 217 1.58 1.68 4.77
CA GLU A 217 2.84 1.38 4.09
C GLU A 217 2.99 2.09 2.74
N ASP A 218 1.90 2.23 2.03
CA ASP A 218 1.85 2.90 0.73
C ASP A 218 1.94 4.43 0.84
N HIS A 219 2.05 4.96 2.07
CA HIS A 219 2.31 6.39 2.38
C HIS A 219 3.60 6.61 3.16
N ILE A 220 4.07 5.65 3.99
CA ILE A 220 5.28 5.82 4.80
C ILE A 220 6.38 4.78 4.52
N GLY A 221 6.08 3.71 3.76
CA GLY A 221 6.97 2.55 3.65
C GLY A 221 8.34 2.83 3.03
N ALA A 222 8.46 3.83 2.17
CA ALA A 222 9.73 4.19 1.53
C ALA A 222 10.52 5.28 2.29
N ILE A 223 9.98 5.84 3.37
CA ILE A 223 10.62 6.88 4.20
C ILE A 223 12.06 6.50 4.61
N PRO A 224 12.35 5.29 5.14
CA PRO A 224 13.72 4.97 5.56
C PRO A 224 14.71 4.95 4.39
N TYR A 225 14.26 4.54 3.21
CA TYR A 225 15.09 4.50 2.01
C TYR A 225 15.41 5.90 1.49
N LEU A 226 14.42 6.80 1.50
CA LEU A 226 14.62 8.21 1.15
C LEU A 226 15.58 8.87 2.15
N LEU A 227 15.36 8.69 3.46
CA LEU A 227 16.14 9.33 4.52
C LEU A 227 17.57 8.77 4.68
N LYS A 228 17.88 7.61 4.10
CA LYS A 228 19.28 7.16 3.92
C LYS A 228 20.04 8.02 2.90
N LYS A 229 19.34 8.59 1.92
CA LYS A 229 19.94 9.42 0.85
C LYS A 229 19.93 10.89 1.18
N VAL A 230 18.84 11.38 1.80
CA VAL A 230 18.65 12.80 2.10
C VAL A 230 18.09 12.97 3.52
N ASN A 231 18.63 13.91 4.30
CA ASN A 231 18.12 14.17 5.66
C ASN A 231 17.14 15.34 5.64
N LEU A 232 15.84 15.02 5.73
CA LEU A 232 14.74 15.98 5.70
C LEU A 232 13.90 15.89 6.98
N PRO A 233 13.38 17.02 7.50
CA PRO A 233 12.41 16.97 8.59
C PRO A 233 11.11 16.32 8.14
N VAL A 234 10.54 15.47 8.99
CA VAL A 234 9.27 14.76 8.75
C VAL A 234 8.22 15.32 9.69
N TYR A 235 7.03 15.58 9.16
CA TYR A 235 5.86 16.07 9.88
C TYR A 235 4.73 15.07 9.74
N GLY A 236 4.08 14.68 10.83
CA GLY A 236 2.96 13.75 10.83
C GLY A 236 2.27 13.70 12.17
N THR A 237 1.14 13.04 12.23
CA THR A 237 0.37 12.82 13.46
C THR A 237 1.10 11.84 14.40
N PRO A 238 0.77 11.81 15.69
CA PRO A 238 1.51 10.99 16.66
C PRO A 238 1.62 9.52 16.26
N LEU A 239 0.52 8.87 15.91
CA LEU A 239 0.53 7.45 15.50
C LEU A 239 1.37 7.23 14.24
N THR A 240 1.19 8.08 13.23
CA THR A 240 1.96 8.02 11.97
C THR A 240 3.46 8.11 12.23
N LEU A 241 3.89 9.06 13.06
CA LEU A 241 5.30 9.20 13.41
C LEU A 241 5.82 8.07 14.30
N GLY A 242 5.00 7.50 15.17
CA GLY A 242 5.37 6.31 15.95
C GLY A 242 5.67 5.10 15.05
N LEU A 243 4.86 4.91 14.01
CA LEU A 243 5.10 3.85 13.00
C LEU A 243 6.38 4.14 12.19
N VAL A 244 6.59 5.39 11.78
CA VAL A 244 7.84 5.81 11.11
C VAL A 244 9.05 5.59 12.01
N GLU A 245 8.96 5.94 13.30
CA GLU A 245 10.04 5.73 14.26
C GLU A 245 10.45 4.26 14.37
N GLY A 246 9.46 3.34 14.40
CA GLY A 246 9.72 1.90 14.36
C GLY A 246 10.55 1.51 13.14
N LYS A 247 10.17 1.99 11.95
CA LYS A 247 10.91 1.76 10.70
C LYS A 247 12.32 2.37 10.71
N LEU A 248 12.46 3.57 11.25
CA LEU A 248 13.78 4.21 11.37
C LEU A 248 14.71 3.44 12.32
N LYS A 249 14.17 2.80 13.38
CA LYS A 249 14.94 1.90 14.26
C LYS A 249 15.44 0.69 13.50
N GLU A 250 14.57 0.02 12.72
CA GLU A 250 14.94 -1.13 11.89
C GLU A 250 16.05 -0.81 10.86
N HIS A 251 16.05 0.41 10.33
CA HIS A 251 17.02 0.87 9.34
C HIS A 251 18.25 1.61 9.91
N GLY A 252 18.40 1.66 11.25
CA GLY A 252 19.53 2.34 11.91
C GLY A 252 19.56 3.86 11.78
N LEU A 253 18.39 4.47 11.55
CA LEU A 253 18.22 5.93 11.39
C LEU A 253 17.58 6.60 12.61
N PHE A 254 17.30 5.85 13.67
CA PHE A 254 16.72 6.38 14.90
C PHE A 254 17.59 7.48 15.51
N GLY A 255 16.97 8.60 15.89
CA GLY A 255 17.65 9.78 16.43
C GLY A 255 18.43 10.63 15.42
N LYS A 256 18.55 10.20 14.15
CA LYS A 256 19.23 10.95 13.09
C LYS A 256 18.31 11.87 12.29
N VAL A 257 17.01 11.62 12.36
CA VAL A 257 15.96 12.32 11.61
C VAL A 257 15.13 13.16 12.57
N LYS A 258 14.81 14.39 12.17
CA LYS A 258 13.93 15.27 12.95
C LYS A 258 12.45 14.91 12.64
N LEU A 259 11.78 14.29 13.60
CA LEU A 259 10.33 14.03 13.58
C LEU A 259 9.62 15.18 14.30
N ASN A 260 8.60 15.74 13.64
CA ASN A 260 7.81 16.87 14.17
C ASN A 260 6.34 16.44 14.23
N VAL A 261 5.83 16.29 15.44
CA VAL A 261 4.43 15.95 15.68
C VAL A 261 3.54 17.13 15.32
N VAL A 262 2.44 16.85 14.64
CA VAL A 262 1.37 17.79 14.30
C VAL A 262 0.02 17.15 14.60
N HIS A 263 -0.98 17.99 14.88
CA HIS A 263 -2.33 17.54 15.17
C HIS A 263 -3.34 18.11 14.17
N PRO A 264 -4.49 17.44 13.96
CA PRO A 264 -5.59 18.01 13.19
C PRO A 264 -5.97 19.40 13.71
N GLY A 265 -6.22 20.36 12.81
CA GLY A 265 -6.47 21.76 13.11
C GLY A 265 -5.21 22.63 13.23
N GLU A 266 -4.04 22.03 13.42
CA GLU A 266 -2.78 22.78 13.46
C GLU A 266 -2.31 23.19 12.06
N SER A 267 -1.45 24.20 12.03
CA SER A 267 -0.82 24.64 10.79
C SER A 267 0.64 24.98 10.99
N ILE A 268 1.45 24.63 10.00
CA ILE A 268 2.88 24.92 9.96
C ILE A 268 3.23 25.78 8.74
N LYS A 269 4.39 26.44 8.79
CA LYS A 269 4.90 27.20 7.66
C LYS A 269 6.20 26.55 7.15
N LEU A 270 6.22 26.21 5.87
CA LEU A 270 7.36 25.65 5.17
C LEU A 270 7.68 26.51 3.95
N GLY A 271 8.73 27.32 4.04
CA GLY A 271 9.05 28.32 3.02
C GLY A 271 7.92 29.32 2.79
N CYS A 272 7.48 29.45 1.53
CA CYS A 272 6.36 30.33 1.14
C CYS A 272 4.98 29.69 1.37
N MET A 273 4.91 28.42 1.73
CA MET A 273 3.66 27.67 1.91
C MET A 273 3.29 27.56 3.39
N LYS A 274 1.99 27.72 3.71
CA LYS A 274 1.39 27.37 5.00
C LYS A 274 0.55 26.10 4.80
N ILE A 275 0.78 25.09 5.61
CA ILE A 275 0.08 23.81 5.56
C ILE A 275 -0.80 23.67 6.80
N GLU A 276 -2.06 23.36 6.61
CA GLU A 276 -3.04 23.07 7.67
C GLU A 276 -3.46 21.59 7.56
N PHE A 277 -3.43 20.87 8.69
CA PHE A 277 -3.78 19.46 8.79
C PHE A 277 -5.26 19.33 9.15
N ILE A 278 -6.01 18.55 8.36
CA ILE A 278 -7.48 18.42 8.48
C ILE A 278 -7.79 16.98 8.84
N HIS A 279 -8.57 16.76 9.93
CA HIS A 279 -8.99 15.41 10.30
C HIS A 279 -9.82 14.75 9.21
N VAL A 280 -9.45 13.51 8.85
CA VAL A 280 -10.22 12.64 7.95
C VAL A 280 -10.43 11.27 8.59
N ASN A 281 -11.52 10.59 8.22
CA ASN A 281 -11.70 9.19 8.60
C ASN A 281 -11.02 8.28 7.58
N HIS A 282 -10.31 7.29 8.08
CA HIS A 282 -9.73 6.22 7.28
C HIS A 282 -9.76 4.89 8.06
N SER A 283 -9.10 3.85 7.56
CA SER A 283 -8.98 2.54 8.27
C SER A 283 -7.91 2.53 9.37
N ILE A 284 -7.13 3.58 9.50
CA ILE A 284 -6.15 3.82 10.57
C ILE A 284 -6.49 5.13 11.29
N PRO A 285 -6.35 5.21 12.62
CA PRO A 285 -6.52 6.46 13.36
C PRO A 285 -5.52 7.53 12.92
N ASP A 286 -5.79 8.78 13.25
CA ASP A 286 -4.94 9.95 13.01
C ASP A 286 -4.71 10.34 11.55
N ALA A 287 -5.49 9.82 10.60
CA ALA A 287 -5.38 10.22 9.20
C ALA A 287 -5.75 11.69 9.02
N VAL A 288 -5.01 12.40 8.15
CA VAL A 288 -5.23 13.82 7.85
C VAL A 288 -5.18 14.09 6.36
N GLY A 289 -6.06 14.98 5.92
CA GLY A 289 -5.92 15.71 4.67
C GLY A 289 -5.14 17.01 4.88
N LEU A 290 -4.70 17.64 3.81
CA LEU A 290 -3.85 18.82 3.82
C LEU A 290 -4.50 19.98 3.08
N ALA A 291 -4.55 21.17 3.67
CA ALA A 291 -4.77 22.42 2.98
C ALA A 291 -3.44 23.17 2.84
N ILE A 292 -2.94 23.31 1.61
CA ILE A 292 -1.67 23.95 1.29
C ILE A 292 -1.98 25.36 0.75
N TYR A 293 -1.77 26.36 1.57
CA TYR A 293 -1.92 27.76 1.21
C TYR A 293 -0.62 28.25 0.56
N SER A 294 -0.71 28.69 -0.67
CA SER A 294 0.41 29.21 -1.44
C SER A 294 0.07 30.57 -2.05
N PRO A 295 1.05 31.35 -2.50
CA PRO A 295 0.81 32.58 -3.27
C PRO A 295 -0.04 32.39 -4.53
N ALA A 296 -0.08 31.18 -5.10
CA ALA A 296 -0.88 30.84 -6.28
C ALA A 296 -2.36 30.53 -5.94
N GLY A 297 -2.66 30.14 -4.70
CA GLY A 297 -3.97 29.73 -4.23
C GLY A 297 -3.91 28.55 -3.26
N ILE A 298 -5.07 28.05 -2.88
CA ILE A 298 -5.23 26.93 -1.94
C ILE A 298 -5.27 25.62 -2.70
N ILE A 299 -4.39 24.69 -2.37
CA ILE A 299 -4.45 23.29 -2.79
C ILE A 299 -5.03 22.48 -1.62
N VAL A 300 -5.97 21.60 -1.93
CA VAL A 300 -6.47 20.59 -1.00
C VAL A 300 -6.00 19.21 -1.46
N HIS A 301 -5.33 18.47 -0.58
CA HIS A 301 -5.01 17.06 -0.76
C HIS A 301 -5.79 16.28 0.29
N THR A 302 -6.65 15.35 -0.12
CA THR A 302 -7.53 14.66 0.83
C THR A 302 -6.78 13.70 1.74
N GLY A 303 -5.58 13.23 1.34
CA GLY A 303 -5.07 11.95 1.81
C GLY A 303 -6.07 10.85 1.47
N ASP A 304 -5.95 9.71 2.10
CA ASP A 304 -6.93 8.64 2.01
C ASP A 304 -8.08 8.94 2.97
N PHE A 305 -9.31 8.84 2.49
CA PHE A 305 -10.46 9.24 3.30
C PHE A 305 -11.72 8.45 2.99
N LYS A 306 -12.61 8.41 3.94
CA LYS A 306 -14.04 8.10 3.81
C LYS A 306 -14.86 9.10 4.63
N ILE A 307 -16.18 9.07 4.48
CA ILE A 307 -17.10 9.84 5.32
C ILE A 307 -17.84 8.86 6.22
N ASP A 308 -17.35 8.68 7.44
CA ASP A 308 -17.98 7.83 8.45
C ASP A 308 -18.64 8.70 9.52
N CYS A 309 -19.98 8.72 9.51
CA CYS A 309 -20.75 9.52 10.48
C CYS A 309 -20.80 8.87 11.88
N THR A 310 -20.40 7.61 12.00
CA THR A 310 -20.37 6.84 13.25
C THR A 310 -19.09 6.00 13.32
N PRO A 311 -17.92 6.66 13.36
CA PRO A 311 -16.64 5.95 13.40
C PRO A 311 -16.55 5.10 14.65
N ALA A 312 -15.79 3.99 14.58
CA ALA A 312 -15.59 3.12 15.74
C ALA A 312 -14.74 3.78 16.83
N GLN A 313 -13.87 4.71 16.44
CA GLN A 313 -13.02 5.51 17.34
C GLN A 313 -12.83 6.91 16.77
N GLY A 314 -12.63 7.89 17.64
CA GLY A 314 -12.37 9.28 17.27
C GLY A 314 -13.61 10.02 16.77
N GLU A 315 -13.37 11.09 16.02
CA GLU A 315 -14.37 12.00 15.51
C GLU A 315 -14.69 11.75 14.03
N MET A 316 -15.80 12.30 13.55
CA MET A 316 -16.15 12.32 12.15
C MET A 316 -15.17 13.24 11.37
N ILE A 317 -14.91 12.95 10.10
CA ILE A 317 -14.16 13.83 9.19
C ILE A 317 -14.65 15.28 9.27
N ASP A 318 -13.71 16.23 9.31
CA ASP A 318 -14.03 17.66 9.39
C ASP A 318 -14.53 18.22 8.05
N LEU A 319 -15.76 17.85 7.68
CA LEU A 319 -16.44 18.39 6.49
C LEU A 319 -16.64 19.91 6.58
N GLY A 320 -16.75 20.45 7.81
CA GLY A 320 -16.89 21.89 8.04
C GLY A 320 -15.67 22.64 7.53
N LYS A 321 -14.48 22.12 7.78
CA LYS A 321 -13.23 22.72 7.29
C LYS A 321 -13.10 22.64 5.78
N PHE A 322 -13.43 21.51 5.16
CA PHE A 322 -13.44 21.40 3.70
C PHE A 322 -14.43 22.38 3.06
N ALA A 323 -15.62 22.58 3.64
CA ALA A 323 -16.60 23.55 3.17
C ALA A 323 -16.10 25.00 3.35
N GLU A 324 -15.44 25.32 4.47
CA GLU A 324 -14.79 26.61 4.70
C GLU A 324 -13.76 26.92 3.60
N LEU A 325 -12.91 25.93 3.26
CA LEU A 325 -11.93 26.07 2.18
C LEU A 325 -12.62 26.30 0.83
N GLY A 326 -13.69 25.56 0.53
CA GLY A 326 -14.49 25.76 -0.66
C GLY A 326 -15.06 27.18 -0.79
N ASN A 327 -15.49 27.77 0.32
CA ASN A 327 -15.98 29.18 0.36
C ASN A 327 -14.84 30.20 0.21
N LYS A 328 -13.60 29.86 0.67
CA LYS A 328 -12.40 30.69 0.44
C LYS A 328 -11.89 30.62 -1.00
N GLY A 329 -12.24 29.56 -1.74
CA GLY A 329 -11.82 29.32 -3.11
C GLY A 329 -10.60 28.39 -3.20
N VAL A 330 -10.87 27.11 -3.51
CA VAL A 330 -9.84 26.08 -3.73
C VAL A 330 -9.34 26.15 -5.17
N LEU A 331 -8.05 26.33 -5.35
CA LEU A 331 -7.40 26.32 -6.66
C LEU A 331 -7.42 24.92 -7.27
N ALA A 332 -7.01 23.91 -6.50
CA ALA A 332 -7.03 22.53 -6.97
C ALA A 332 -7.31 21.55 -5.82
N LEU A 333 -8.04 20.48 -6.15
CA LEU A 333 -8.30 19.34 -5.28
C LEU A 333 -7.56 18.12 -5.83
N PHE A 334 -6.69 17.53 -5.01
CA PHE A 334 -6.05 16.24 -5.19
C PHE A 334 -6.80 15.25 -4.30
N ALA A 335 -7.52 14.29 -4.90
CA ALA A 335 -8.40 13.42 -4.12
C ALA A 335 -8.19 11.93 -4.42
N ASP A 336 -8.21 11.14 -3.34
CA ASP A 336 -8.21 9.68 -3.35
C ASP A 336 -9.24 9.11 -4.33
N SER A 337 -8.83 8.14 -5.15
CA SER A 337 -9.66 7.54 -6.19
C SER A 337 -9.90 6.04 -6.01
N THR A 338 -9.36 5.43 -4.97
CA THR A 338 -9.29 3.96 -4.77
C THR A 338 -10.64 3.27 -4.95
N ASN A 339 -11.73 3.85 -4.44
CA ASN A 339 -13.09 3.30 -4.57
C ASN A 339 -13.98 4.05 -5.58
N ALA A 340 -13.41 4.77 -6.52
CA ALA A 340 -14.20 5.54 -7.51
C ALA A 340 -15.14 4.69 -8.38
N GLU A 341 -14.88 3.39 -8.52
CA GLU A 341 -15.75 2.46 -9.24
C GLU A 341 -16.97 2.01 -8.40
N ARG A 342 -16.93 2.17 -7.07
CA ARG A 342 -17.98 1.68 -6.17
C ARG A 342 -19.10 2.71 -6.01
N PRO A 343 -20.35 2.34 -6.34
CA PRO A 343 -21.50 3.24 -6.18
C PRO A 343 -21.87 3.43 -4.70
N GLY A 344 -22.57 4.51 -4.40
CA GLY A 344 -23.10 4.81 -3.08
C GLY A 344 -22.07 5.33 -2.10
N TYR A 345 -22.24 4.98 -0.84
CA TYR A 345 -21.42 5.39 0.30
C TYR A 345 -20.67 4.21 0.89
N THR A 346 -19.52 4.46 1.47
CA THR A 346 -18.77 3.48 2.25
C THR A 346 -19.52 3.19 3.55
N ALA A 347 -19.61 1.91 3.91
CA ALA A 347 -20.27 1.51 5.14
C ALA A 347 -19.51 2.02 6.39
N THR A 348 -20.24 2.23 7.49
CA THR A 348 -19.64 2.61 8.78
C THR A 348 -18.97 1.41 9.46
N GLU A 349 -17.93 1.67 10.24
CA GLU A 349 -17.26 0.68 11.10
C GLU A 349 -18.21 0.07 12.17
N GLY A 350 -19.27 0.78 12.55
CA GLY A 350 -20.30 0.27 13.45
C GLY A 350 -20.97 -1.01 12.99
N LYS A 351 -21.11 -1.24 11.66
CA LYS A 351 -21.66 -2.49 11.10
C LYS A 351 -20.76 -3.70 11.38
N VAL A 352 -19.45 -3.51 11.33
CA VAL A 352 -18.50 -4.58 11.64
C VAL A 352 -18.59 -5.00 13.10
N ASN A 353 -18.76 -4.05 14.01
CA ASN A 353 -18.95 -4.36 15.43
C ASN A 353 -20.16 -5.25 15.68
N ALA A 354 -21.30 -4.93 15.04
CA ALA A 354 -22.52 -5.76 15.11
C ALA A 354 -22.32 -7.16 14.52
N SER A 355 -21.50 -7.28 13.46
CA SER A 355 -21.15 -8.58 12.88
C SER A 355 -20.25 -9.39 13.82
N PHE A 356 -19.25 -8.78 14.44
CA PHE A 356 -18.41 -9.46 15.42
C PHE A 356 -19.22 -9.96 16.61
N GLU A 357 -20.15 -9.19 17.15
CA GLU A 357 -21.00 -9.65 18.24
C GLU A 357 -21.80 -10.92 17.86
N ARG A 358 -22.38 -10.94 16.65
CA ARG A 358 -23.10 -12.12 16.14
C ARG A 358 -22.18 -13.33 15.98
N LEU A 359 -20.97 -13.12 15.44
CA LEU A 359 -20.00 -14.18 15.18
C LEU A 359 -19.39 -14.71 16.49
N PHE A 360 -19.09 -13.85 17.47
CA PHE A 360 -18.61 -14.27 18.79
C PHE A 360 -19.63 -15.11 19.54
N LYS A 361 -20.93 -14.76 19.41
CA LYS A 361 -22.03 -15.56 19.96
C LYS A 361 -22.15 -16.92 19.25
N ARG A 362 -22.04 -16.94 17.91
CA ARG A 362 -22.06 -18.18 17.12
C ARG A 362 -20.90 -19.11 17.48
N ALA A 363 -19.73 -18.56 17.73
CA ALA A 363 -18.49 -19.27 18.05
C ALA A 363 -18.26 -19.44 19.56
N GLU A 364 -19.34 -19.51 20.38
CA GLU A 364 -19.21 -19.55 21.85
C GLU A 364 -18.37 -20.73 22.35
N ASN A 365 -18.40 -21.88 21.67
CA ASN A 365 -17.68 -23.10 22.01
C ASN A 365 -16.40 -23.33 21.17
N SER A 366 -15.94 -22.33 20.40
CA SER A 366 -14.81 -22.43 19.49
C SER A 366 -13.69 -21.45 19.88
N ARG A 367 -12.44 -21.79 19.54
CA ARG A 367 -11.37 -20.79 19.52
C ARG A 367 -11.60 -19.88 18.31
N ILE A 368 -11.61 -18.56 18.55
CA ILE A 368 -11.79 -17.58 17.49
C ILE A 368 -10.42 -17.12 17.00
N ILE A 369 -10.18 -17.16 15.70
CA ILE A 369 -8.96 -16.65 15.05
C ILE A 369 -9.38 -15.58 14.05
N ILE A 370 -8.87 -14.35 14.20
CA ILE A 370 -9.26 -13.22 13.35
C ILE A 370 -8.04 -12.69 12.61
N ALA A 371 -8.04 -12.81 11.29
CA ALA A 371 -7.03 -12.22 10.44
C ALA A 371 -7.47 -10.83 9.97
N THR A 372 -6.62 -9.84 10.20
CA THR A 372 -6.86 -8.45 9.79
C THR A 372 -5.56 -7.73 9.47
N PHE A 373 -5.65 -6.55 8.85
CA PHE A 373 -4.49 -5.70 8.66
C PHE A 373 -3.94 -5.23 10.00
N ALA A 374 -2.62 -5.31 10.16
CA ALA A 374 -1.97 -4.87 11.40
C ALA A 374 -2.18 -3.37 11.67
N SER A 375 -2.27 -2.54 10.63
CA SER A 375 -2.51 -1.11 10.73
C SER A 375 -3.94 -0.73 11.16
N ASN A 376 -4.91 -1.66 11.06
CA ASN A 376 -6.30 -1.38 11.43
C ASN A 376 -6.51 -1.49 12.96
N ILE A 377 -5.93 -0.53 13.68
CA ILE A 377 -5.98 -0.45 15.16
C ILE A 377 -7.44 -0.42 15.66
N SER A 378 -8.30 0.34 14.98
CA SER A 378 -9.73 0.43 15.34
C SER A 378 -10.44 -0.92 15.26
N ARG A 379 -10.10 -1.76 14.27
CA ARG A 379 -10.61 -3.12 14.16
C ARG A 379 -10.15 -4.01 15.30
N VAL A 380 -8.86 -3.90 15.66
CA VAL A 380 -8.32 -4.66 16.80
C VAL A 380 -8.97 -4.22 18.12
N GLN A 381 -9.26 -2.93 18.29
CA GLN A 381 -10.03 -2.44 19.44
C GLN A 381 -11.44 -3.05 19.50
N GLN A 382 -12.14 -3.13 18.36
CA GLN A 382 -13.46 -3.80 18.30
C GLN A 382 -13.38 -5.27 18.70
N ILE A 383 -12.32 -5.97 18.24
CA ILE A 383 -12.08 -7.37 18.61
C ILE A 383 -11.82 -7.51 20.13
N ILE A 384 -10.98 -6.64 20.69
CA ILE A 384 -10.69 -6.63 22.14
C ILE A 384 -11.97 -6.37 22.94
N ASN A 385 -12.78 -5.40 22.54
CA ASN A 385 -14.05 -5.08 23.19
C ASN A 385 -15.01 -6.29 23.17
N CYS A 386 -15.12 -6.99 22.03
CA CYS A 386 -15.88 -8.22 21.95
C CYS A 386 -15.29 -9.32 22.85
N ALA A 387 -13.97 -9.52 22.84
CA ALA A 387 -13.32 -10.50 23.69
C ALA A 387 -13.59 -10.27 25.18
N VAL A 388 -13.50 -9.02 25.63
CA VAL A 388 -13.84 -8.61 27.00
C VAL A 388 -15.29 -8.94 27.33
N LYS A 389 -16.22 -8.55 26.45
CA LYS A 389 -17.67 -8.81 26.61
C LYS A 389 -17.99 -10.29 26.76
N TYR A 390 -17.28 -11.17 26.04
CA TYR A 390 -17.48 -12.62 26.07
C TYR A 390 -16.53 -13.35 27.03
N GLY A 391 -15.78 -12.62 27.87
CA GLY A 391 -14.88 -13.18 28.88
C GLY A 391 -13.74 -14.03 28.28
N ARG A 392 -13.19 -13.59 27.14
CA ARG A 392 -12.12 -14.27 26.42
C ARG A 392 -10.78 -13.55 26.59
N LYS A 393 -9.69 -14.29 26.46
CA LYS A 393 -8.32 -13.79 26.37
C LYS A 393 -7.95 -13.53 24.92
N VAL A 394 -7.13 -12.50 24.68
CA VAL A 394 -6.65 -12.13 23.35
C VAL A 394 -5.16 -12.44 23.27
N ALA A 395 -4.73 -13.10 22.21
CA ALA A 395 -3.32 -13.26 21.86
C ALA A 395 -3.06 -12.68 20.47
N LEU A 396 -1.86 -12.14 20.24
CA LEU A 396 -1.45 -11.55 18.97
C LEU A 396 -0.43 -12.47 18.27
N SER A 397 -0.56 -12.61 16.94
CA SER A 397 0.37 -13.40 16.12
C SER A 397 0.75 -12.64 14.85
N GLY A 398 2.04 -12.57 14.57
CA GLY A 398 2.62 -11.83 13.44
C GLY A 398 3.45 -10.64 13.91
N ARG A 399 4.64 -10.46 13.33
CA ARG A 399 5.60 -9.41 13.76
C ARG A 399 5.01 -8.01 13.62
N SER A 400 4.44 -7.68 12.47
CA SER A 400 3.82 -6.38 12.23
C SER A 400 2.63 -6.13 13.17
N MET A 401 1.81 -7.15 13.47
CA MET A 401 0.71 -7.06 14.42
C MET A 401 1.22 -6.65 15.82
N LEU A 402 2.26 -7.32 16.31
CA LEU A 402 2.85 -7.01 17.61
C LEU A 402 3.44 -5.61 17.67
N ASN A 403 4.18 -5.21 16.63
CA ASN A 403 4.81 -3.89 16.57
C ASN A 403 3.77 -2.76 16.55
N VAL A 404 2.78 -2.84 15.65
CA VAL A 404 1.75 -1.79 15.52
C VAL A 404 0.87 -1.72 16.76
N MET A 405 0.46 -2.88 17.31
CA MET A 405 -0.35 -2.90 18.53
C MET A 405 0.42 -2.36 19.75
N GLY A 406 1.74 -2.65 19.83
CA GLY A 406 2.60 -2.07 20.87
C GLY A 406 2.63 -0.55 20.84
N ILE A 407 2.81 0.03 19.66
CA ILE A 407 2.77 1.47 19.45
C ILE A 407 1.37 2.02 19.78
N GLY A 408 0.31 1.32 19.34
CA GLY A 408 -1.07 1.71 19.63
C GLY A 408 -1.39 1.77 21.13
N VAL A 409 -0.91 0.80 21.90
CA VAL A 409 -1.05 0.78 23.38
C VAL A 409 -0.20 1.89 24.02
N GLU A 410 1.07 2.02 23.62
CA GLU A 410 1.99 3.03 24.20
C GLU A 410 1.48 4.46 23.99
N MET A 411 0.86 4.72 22.85
CA MET A 411 0.32 6.04 22.49
C MET A 411 -1.14 6.25 22.90
N GLY A 412 -1.81 5.23 23.45
CA GLY A 412 -3.19 5.34 23.93
C GLY A 412 -4.27 5.23 22.85
N TYR A 413 -3.94 4.72 21.65
CA TYR A 413 -4.92 4.40 20.59
C TYR A 413 -5.59 3.05 20.78
N LEU A 414 -5.02 2.18 21.62
CA LEU A 414 -5.61 0.92 22.06
C LEU A 414 -5.82 0.93 23.56
N ASP A 415 -7.06 0.68 23.98
CA ASP A 415 -7.43 0.44 25.37
C ASP A 415 -7.55 -1.08 25.60
N VAL A 416 -6.63 -1.62 26.38
CA VAL A 416 -6.56 -3.05 26.67
C VAL A 416 -6.70 -3.24 28.19
N PRO A 417 -7.85 -3.75 28.67
CA PRO A 417 -8.02 -4.02 30.09
C PRO A 417 -7.00 -5.05 30.62
N ASP A 418 -6.59 -4.89 31.87
CA ASP A 418 -5.61 -5.77 32.49
C ASP A 418 -5.99 -7.25 32.39
N GLY A 419 -5.01 -8.05 32.02
CA GLY A 419 -5.14 -9.50 31.94
C GLY A 419 -5.99 -10.00 30.76
N VAL A 420 -6.44 -9.13 29.85
CA VAL A 420 -7.12 -9.54 28.60
C VAL A 420 -6.10 -10.02 27.57
N LEU A 421 -5.04 -9.26 27.37
CA LEU A 421 -3.95 -9.65 26.46
C LEU A 421 -3.01 -10.65 27.14
N ILE A 422 -2.75 -11.77 26.48
CA ILE A 422 -1.86 -12.83 26.93
C ILE A 422 -0.77 -13.12 25.89
N ASP A 423 0.35 -13.66 26.34
CA ASP A 423 1.38 -14.15 25.43
C ASP A 423 0.87 -15.33 24.59
N LEU A 424 1.30 -15.40 23.34
CA LEU A 424 0.95 -16.49 22.42
C LEU A 424 1.35 -17.87 22.99
N ASP A 425 2.42 -17.96 23.78
CA ASP A 425 2.88 -19.20 24.41
C ASP A 425 1.95 -19.68 25.54
N LEU A 426 1.08 -18.83 26.01
CA LEU A 426 0.13 -19.16 27.07
C LEU A 426 -1.24 -19.65 26.55
N ILE A 427 -1.51 -19.58 25.25
CA ILE A 427 -2.84 -19.90 24.70
C ILE A 427 -3.31 -21.32 25.06
N ASN A 428 -2.38 -22.28 25.12
CA ASN A 428 -2.67 -23.68 25.46
C ASN A 428 -2.96 -23.91 26.96
N ARG A 429 -2.80 -22.88 27.80
CA ARG A 429 -3.17 -22.95 29.22
C ARG A 429 -4.63 -22.62 29.48
N TYR A 430 -5.34 -22.14 28.44
CA TYR A 430 -6.75 -21.78 28.51
C TYR A 430 -7.57 -22.70 27.62
N PRO A 431 -8.85 -22.97 27.98
CA PRO A 431 -9.77 -23.66 27.09
C PRO A 431 -9.89 -22.92 25.74
N LYS A 432 -10.03 -23.67 24.63
CA LYS A 432 -10.08 -23.08 23.28
C LYS A 432 -11.15 -21.98 23.16
N GLU A 433 -12.33 -22.20 23.72
CA GLU A 433 -13.46 -21.26 23.72
C GLU A 433 -13.21 -19.97 24.51
N LYS A 434 -12.12 -19.91 25.28
CA LYS A 434 -11.69 -18.69 25.99
C LYS A 434 -10.62 -17.90 25.26
N ILE A 435 -10.24 -18.32 24.06
CA ILE A 435 -9.16 -17.69 23.29
C ILE A 435 -9.71 -16.96 22.06
N VAL A 436 -9.22 -15.76 21.84
CA VAL A 436 -9.27 -15.02 20.58
C VAL A 436 -7.83 -14.78 20.12
N LEU A 437 -7.49 -15.24 18.94
CA LEU A 437 -6.19 -14.99 18.32
C LEU A 437 -6.36 -13.94 17.21
N VAL A 438 -5.65 -12.82 17.32
CA VAL A 438 -5.59 -11.81 16.25
C VAL A 438 -4.29 -11.99 15.47
N THR A 439 -4.38 -12.13 14.16
CA THR A 439 -3.25 -12.53 13.33
C THR A 439 -3.14 -11.72 12.03
N THR A 440 -1.93 -11.70 11.47
CA THR A 440 -1.67 -11.24 10.09
C THR A 440 -1.98 -12.34 9.08
N GLY A 441 -1.96 -11.99 7.78
CA GLY A 441 -2.17 -12.95 6.70
C GLY A 441 -3.55 -12.87 6.07
N SER A 442 -4.24 -11.75 6.25
CA SER A 442 -5.56 -11.50 5.63
C SER A 442 -5.48 -11.37 4.10
N GLN A 443 -4.29 -11.23 3.52
CA GLN A 443 -4.03 -11.15 2.08
C GLN A 443 -3.39 -12.42 1.50
N GLY A 444 -3.24 -13.46 2.31
CA GLY A 444 -2.67 -14.74 1.88
C GLY A 444 -1.15 -14.73 1.68
N GLU A 445 -0.45 -13.72 2.21
CA GLU A 445 1.00 -13.60 2.08
C GLU A 445 1.71 -14.88 2.58
N PRO A 446 2.63 -15.48 1.82
CA PRO A 446 3.18 -16.81 2.11
C PRO A 446 3.83 -16.94 3.50
N MET A 447 4.48 -15.89 3.98
CA MET A 447 5.19 -15.88 5.26
C MET A 447 4.34 -15.36 6.43
N SER A 448 3.08 -15.02 6.17
CA SER A 448 2.17 -14.50 7.20
C SER A 448 1.74 -15.57 8.21
N ALA A 449 1.27 -15.13 9.37
CA ALA A 449 0.93 -16.06 10.43
C ALA A 449 -0.27 -16.96 10.07
N LEU A 450 -1.33 -16.41 9.44
CA LEU A 450 -2.51 -17.22 9.04
C LEU A 450 -2.15 -18.23 7.96
N THR A 451 -1.38 -17.82 6.92
CA THR A 451 -0.95 -18.73 5.85
C THR A 451 -0.13 -19.88 6.41
N ARG A 452 0.82 -19.59 7.31
CA ARG A 452 1.59 -20.63 7.97
C ARG A 452 0.74 -21.57 8.85
N MET A 453 -0.34 -21.06 9.48
CA MET A 453 -1.32 -21.90 10.16
C MET A 453 -2.07 -22.80 9.18
N ALA A 454 -2.51 -22.26 8.04
CA ALA A 454 -3.22 -22.99 6.99
C ALA A 454 -2.39 -24.16 6.43
N PHE A 455 -1.07 -23.97 6.26
CA PHE A 455 -0.18 -24.99 5.73
C PHE A 455 0.57 -25.81 6.80
N ALA A 456 0.19 -25.72 8.09
CA ALA A 456 0.82 -26.39 9.24
C ALA A 456 2.31 -26.04 9.45
N ASP A 457 2.74 -24.88 9.03
CA ASP A 457 4.11 -24.37 9.22
C ASP A 457 4.22 -23.37 10.39
N HIS A 458 3.14 -23.09 11.10
CA HIS A 458 3.18 -22.18 12.24
C HIS A 458 3.67 -22.87 13.51
N ARG A 459 4.81 -22.39 14.06
CA ARG A 459 5.55 -23.07 15.15
C ARG A 459 4.77 -23.22 16.47
N LYS A 460 3.80 -22.33 16.76
CA LYS A 460 3.13 -22.21 18.07
C LYS A 460 1.63 -22.50 18.01
N VAL A 461 1.01 -22.42 16.87
CA VAL A 461 -0.45 -22.53 16.70
C VAL A 461 -0.75 -23.56 15.62
N GLU A 462 -1.46 -24.61 16.03
CA GLU A 462 -2.07 -25.59 15.14
C GLU A 462 -3.57 -25.30 15.04
N VAL A 463 -4.12 -25.37 13.82
CA VAL A 463 -5.54 -25.13 13.54
C VAL A 463 -6.23 -26.41 13.05
N GLY A 464 -7.52 -26.53 13.38
CA GLY A 464 -8.29 -27.70 13.03
C GLY A 464 -9.74 -27.64 13.54
N PRO A 465 -10.43 -28.78 13.72
CA PRO A 465 -11.79 -28.81 14.21
C PRO A 465 -11.94 -28.07 15.54
N GLY A 466 -13.02 -27.29 15.66
CA GLY A 466 -13.28 -26.43 16.81
C GLY A 466 -12.61 -25.06 16.74
N ASP A 467 -11.96 -24.71 15.63
CA ASP A 467 -11.46 -23.37 15.36
C ASP A 467 -12.44 -22.63 14.43
N PHE A 468 -12.78 -21.41 14.81
CA PHE A 468 -13.63 -20.48 14.07
C PHE A 468 -12.78 -19.32 13.55
N ILE A 469 -12.60 -19.26 12.24
CA ILE A 469 -11.68 -18.30 11.62
C ILE A 469 -12.47 -17.19 10.93
N ILE A 470 -12.12 -15.93 11.21
CA ILE A 470 -12.71 -14.74 10.60
C ILE A 470 -11.64 -14.02 9.80
N ILE A 471 -11.80 -13.92 8.48
CA ILE A 471 -10.94 -13.08 7.63
C ILE A 471 -11.60 -11.71 7.53
N SER A 472 -11.15 -10.78 8.38
CA SER A 472 -11.68 -9.42 8.50
C SER A 472 -10.93 -8.45 7.59
N ALA A 473 -10.85 -8.81 6.32
CA ALA A 473 -10.23 -8.03 5.25
C ALA A 473 -10.89 -8.39 3.91
N ARG A 474 -10.76 -7.49 2.94
CA ARG A 474 -11.03 -7.78 1.53
C ARG A 474 -9.71 -8.03 0.82
N PRO A 475 -9.62 -9.01 -0.09
CA PRO A 475 -8.44 -9.17 -0.92
C PRO A 475 -8.13 -7.87 -1.70
N ILE A 476 -6.87 -7.46 -1.66
CA ILE A 476 -6.35 -6.42 -2.56
C ILE A 476 -6.40 -7.01 -3.98
N PRO A 477 -6.74 -6.21 -5.02
CA PRO A 477 -6.74 -6.69 -6.39
C PRO A 477 -5.45 -7.43 -6.76
N GLY A 478 -5.58 -8.68 -7.23
CA GLY A 478 -4.47 -9.59 -7.50
C GLY A 478 -4.26 -10.68 -6.44
N ASN A 479 -4.72 -10.50 -5.20
CA ASN A 479 -4.56 -11.47 -4.11
C ASN A 479 -5.73 -12.45 -3.95
N GLU A 480 -6.78 -12.36 -4.79
CA GLU A 480 -8.01 -13.14 -4.64
C GLU A 480 -7.74 -14.65 -4.66
N LYS A 481 -6.87 -15.10 -5.58
CA LYS A 481 -6.51 -16.51 -5.71
C LYS A 481 -5.73 -17.00 -4.49
N THR A 482 -4.78 -16.23 -4.01
CA THR A 482 -3.93 -16.60 -2.87
C THR A 482 -4.76 -16.68 -1.58
N VAL A 483 -5.63 -15.69 -1.35
CA VAL A 483 -6.57 -15.70 -0.21
C VAL A 483 -7.53 -16.89 -0.32
N GLY A 484 -8.07 -17.18 -1.52
CA GLY A 484 -8.92 -18.35 -1.75
C GLY A 484 -8.22 -19.66 -1.40
N THR A 485 -6.95 -19.81 -1.79
CA THR A 485 -6.15 -21.00 -1.45
C THR A 485 -5.99 -21.16 0.07
N VAL A 486 -5.73 -20.07 0.79
CA VAL A 486 -5.61 -20.10 2.27
C VAL A 486 -6.94 -20.51 2.92
N ILE A 487 -8.07 -20.00 2.42
CA ILE A 487 -9.41 -20.38 2.90
C ILE A 487 -9.66 -21.88 2.70
N ASP A 488 -9.36 -22.40 1.52
CA ASP A 488 -9.53 -23.81 1.19
C ASP A 488 -8.67 -24.72 2.10
N GLU A 489 -7.42 -24.37 2.33
CA GLU A 489 -6.53 -25.12 3.21
C GLU A 489 -7.02 -25.12 4.68
N LEU A 490 -7.52 -24.00 5.17
CA LEU A 490 -8.12 -23.92 6.51
C LEU A 490 -9.38 -24.79 6.63
N MET A 491 -10.25 -24.77 5.61
CA MET A 491 -11.45 -25.63 5.56
C MET A 491 -11.10 -27.11 5.46
N LYS A 492 -10.08 -27.51 4.67
CA LYS A 492 -9.57 -28.88 4.62
C LYS A 492 -9.09 -29.39 5.98
N ARG A 493 -8.60 -28.51 6.83
CA ARG A 493 -8.23 -28.82 8.22
C ARG A 493 -9.41 -28.96 9.17
N GLY A 494 -10.63 -28.73 8.70
CA GLY A 494 -11.84 -28.81 9.50
C GLY A 494 -12.17 -27.52 10.27
N CYS A 495 -11.55 -26.41 9.93
CA CYS A 495 -11.92 -25.12 10.51
C CYS A 495 -13.22 -24.59 9.90
N GLU A 496 -14.01 -23.88 10.68
CA GLU A 496 -15.10 -23.05 10.16
C GLU A 496 -14.53 -21.68 9.77
N VAL A 497 -14.67 -21.27 8.50
CA VAL A 497 -14.09 -20.03 7.99
C VAL A 497 -15.18 -19.06 7.54
N VAL A 498 -15.12 -17.82 8.01
CA VAL A 498 -16.01 -16.70 7.66
C VAL A 498 -15.17 -15.59 7.03
N TYR A 499 -15.65 -15.06 5.91
CA TYR A 499 -14.97 -13.99 5.18
C TYR A 499 -16.00 -12.99 4.59
N GLU A 500 -15.50 -11.92 3.97
CA GLU A 500 -16.26 -10.72 3.62
C GLU A 500 -17.52 -10.99 2.79
N SER A 501 -17.51 -11.95 1.86
CA SER A 501 -18.70 -12.28 1.05
C SER A 501 -19.84 -12.92 1.85
N MET A 502 -19.57 -13.42 3.05
CA MET A 502 -20.54 -14.07 3.93
C MET A 502 -21.12 -13.14 4.99
N TYR A 503 -20.30 -12.23 5.50
CA TYR A 503 -20.65 -11.30 6.58
C TYR A 503 -19.96 -9.95 6.38
N GLU A 504 -20.56 -8.86 6.87
CA GLU A 504 -19.97 -7.53 6.90
C GLU A 504 -18.85 -7.47 7.97
N VAL A 505 -17.75 -8.22 7.75
CA VAL A 505 -16.58 -8.26 8.66
C VAL A 505 -15.48 -7.29 8.26
N HIS A 506 -15.65 -6.62 7.13
CA HIS A 506 -14.71 -5.61 6.63
C HIS A 506 -15.45 -4.41 6.03
N VAL A 507 -14.87 -3.23 6.23
CA VAL A 507 -15.30 -1.98 5.63
C VAL A 507 -14.08 -1.27 5.07
N SER A 508 -14.19 -0.74 3.85
CA SER A 508 -13.11 0.02 3.22
C SER A 508 -12.79 1.29 3.97
N GLY A 509 -11.53 1.72 3.93
CA GLY A 509 -11.08 3.03 4.41
C GLY A 509 -11.30 4.17 3.41
N HIS A 510 -11.67 3.86 2.14
CA HIS A 510 -11.73 4.83 1.04
C HIS A 510 -13.16 5.16 0.66
N ALA A 511 -13.36 6.41 0.20
CA ALA A 511 -14.63 6.99 -0.20
C ALA A 511 -15.20 6.36 -1.47
N CYS A 512 -16.47 6.01 -1.47
CA CYS A 512 -17.25 5.60 -2.63
C CYS A 512 -17.78 6.82 -3.42
N GLN A 513 -18.48 6.59 -4.54
CA GLN A 513 -18.83 7.63 -5.52
C GLN A 513 -19.57 8.83 -4.93
N GLU A 514 -20.52 8.61 -4.02
CA GLU A 514 -21.31 9.74 -3.47
C GLU A 514 -20.48 10.57 -2.47
N GLU A 515 -19.56 9.96 -1.75
CA GLU A 515 -18.62 10.66 -0.87
C GLU A 515 -17.60 11.48 -1.69
N LEU A 516 -17.10 10.91 -2.80
CA LEU A 516 -16.20 11.60 -3.74
C LEU A 516 -16.90 12.82 -4.37
N LYS A 517 -18.16 12.69 -4.77
CA LYS A 517 -18.97 13.82 -5.27
C LYS A 517 -19.20 14.85 -4.17
N LEU A 518 -19.49 14.41 -2.93
CA LEU A 518 -19.67 15.33 -1.82
C LEU A 518 -18.41 16.15 -1.57
N MET A 519 -17.24 15.52 -1.53
CA MET A 519 -15.96 16.20 -1.34
C MET A 519 -15.72 17.25 -2.44
N GLN A 520 -15.96 16.92 -3.71
CA GLN A 520 -15.87 17.88 -4.81
C GLN A 520 -16.91 19.01 -4.68
N GLY A 521 -18.13 18.68 -4.25
CA GLY A 521 -19.23 19.65 -4.09
C GLY A 521 -18.98 20.67 -3.00
N ILE A 522 -18.42 20.28 -1.85
CA ILE A 522 -18.14 21.17 -0.72
C ILE A 522 -16.86 22.00 -0.93
N THR A 523 -15.82 21.40 -1.54
CA THR A 523 -14.55 22.11 -1.81
C THR A 523 -14.61 23.00 -3.04
N LYS A 524 -15.50 22.76 -3.99
CA LYS A 524 -15.73 23.54 -5.22
C LYS A 524 -14.43 23.92 -5.93
N PRO A 525 -13.50 23.00 -6.18
CA PRO A 525 -12.18 23.32 -6.68
C PRO A 525 -12.26 23.89 -8.09
N LYS A 526 -11.35 24.81 -8.45
CA LYS A 526 -11.19 25.25 -9.83
C LYS A 526 -10.69 24.09 -10.70
N TYR A 527 -9.61 23.43 -10.28
CA TYR A 527 -9.03 22.28 -10.95
C TYR A 527 -9.21 21.02 -10.11
N PHE A 528 -9.38 19.89 -10.79
CA PHE A 528 -9.52 18.58 -10.16
C PHE A 528 -8.46 17.60 -10.67
N ILE A 529 -7.79 16.95 -9.74
CA ILE A 529 -6.71 15.98 -10.00
C ILE A 529 -7.02 14.71 -9.19
N PRO A 530 -7.57 13.64 -9.81
CA PRO A 530 -7.69 12.36 -9.15
C PRO A 530 -6.31 11.77 -8.90
N VAL A 531 -6.05 11.31 -7.68
CA VAL A 531 -4.80 10.65 -7.26
C VAL A 531 -5.11 9.32 -6.57
N HIS A 532 -4.10 8.56 -6.22
CA HIS A 532 -4.21 7.29 -5.48
C HIS A 532 -5.15 6.29 -6.17
N GLY A 533 -4.66 5.62 -7.20
CA GLY A 533 -5.44 4.60 -7.93
C GLY A 533 -4.87 4.24 -9.29
N GLU A 534 -5.30 3.09 -9.78
CA GLU A 534 -5.05 2.63 -11.13
C GLU A 534 -5.80 3.51 -12.15
N GLN A 535 -5.42 3.43 -13.43
CA GLN A 535 -6.01 4.23 -14.50
C GLN A 535 -7.54 4.14 -14.58
N LYS A 536 -8.12 2.98 -14.27
CA LYS A 536 -9.58 2.81 -14.22
C LYS A 536 -10.22 3.65 -13.12
N HIS A 537 -9.60 3.71 -11.94
CA HIS A 537 -10.06 4.50 -10.80
C HIS A 537 -9.98 6.00 -11.08
N LEU A 538 -8.81 6.46 -11.58
CA LEU A 538 -8.58 7.88 -11.92
C LEU A 538 -9.57 8.38 -13.00
N ARG A 539 -9.79 7.57 -14.06
CA ARG A 539 -10.76 7.89 -15.11
C ARG A 539 -12.19 7.91 -14.60
N LYS A 540 -12.54 6.94 -13.76
CA LYS A 540 -13.88 6.90 -13.16
C LYS A 540 -14.14 8.10 -12.28
N HIS A 541 -13.16 8.51 -11.44
CA HIS A 541 -13.27 9.69 -10.59
C HIS A 541 -13.36 10.98 -11.42
N ALA A 542 -12.57 11.11 -12.49
CA ALA A 542 -12.72 12.21 -13.45
C ALA A 542 -14.13 12.24 -14.09
N GLY A 543 -14.68 11.06 -14.43
CA GLY A 543 -16.04 10.91 -14.94
C GLY A 543 -17.11 11.40 -13.95
N LEU A 544 -16.91 11.21 -12.64
CA LEU A 544 -17.77 11.78 -11.61
C LEU A 544 -17.72 13.31 -11.64
N ALA A 545 -16.52 13.91 -11.75
CA ALA A 545 -16.37 15.36 -11.86
C ALA A 545 -17.08 15.91 -13.10
N TYR A 546 -16.97 15.24 -14.24
CA TYR A 546 -17.70 15.64 -15.48
C TYR A 546 -19.22 15.57 -15.28
N SER A 547 -19.73 14.54 -14.61
CA SER A 547 -21.16 14.39 -14.31
C SER A 547 -21.69 15.50 -13.41
N MET A 548 -20.82 16.12 -12.61
CA MET A 548 -21.12 17.29 -11.77
C MET A 548 -20.96 18.63 -12.51
N GLY A 549 -20.69 18.60 -13.83
CA GLY A 549 -20.55 19.78 -14.67
C GLY A 549 -19.13 20.38 -14.70
N LYS A 550 -18.10 19.68 -14.21
CA LYS A 550 -16.72 20.13 -14.33
C LYS A 550 -16.28 20.06 -15.79
N ASP A 551 -15.73 21.16 -16.30
CA ASP A 551 -15.14 21.20 -17.65
C ASP A 551 -13.90 20.28 -17.72
N ALA A 552 -13.75 19.57 -18.86
CA ALA A 552 -12.63 18.66 -19.07
C ALA A 552 -11.27 19.38 -19.04
N SER A 553 -11.20 20.64 -19.42
CA SER A 553 -9.98 21.47 -19.35
C SER A 553 -9.53 21.75 -17.91
N ASN A 554 -10.41 21.54 -16.92
CA ASN A 554 -10.17 21.73 -15.50
C ASN A 554 -9.92 20.42 -14.75
N VAL A 555 -9.80 19.29 -15.46
CA VAL A 555 -9.50 17.98 -14.89
C VAL A 555 -8.20 17.47 -15.49
N PHE A 556 -7.27 17.04 -14.64
CA PHE A 556 -6.00 16.46 -15.09
C PHE A 556 -5.87 15.03 -14.58
N ILE A 557 -5.82 14.07 -15.50
CA ILE A 557 -5.49 12.67 -15.21
C ILE A 557 -4.03 12.50 -15.58
N GLY A 558 -3.18 12.38 -14.55
CA GLY A 558 -1.73 12.30 -14.69
C GLY A 558 -1.19 10.88 -14.76
N ASP A 559 0.12 10.81 -14.98
CA ASP A 559 0.93 9.59 -14.91
C ASP A 559 2.17 9.84 -14.03
N ILE A 560 2.84 8.76 -13.62
CA ILE A 560 4.11 8.85 -12.87
C ILE A 560 5.15 9.59 -13.73
N GLY A 561 5.82 10.56 -13.12
CA GLY A 561 6.76 11.44 -13.80
C GLY A 561 6.14 12.69 -14.40
N ASP A 562 4.83 12.81 -14.44
CA ASP A 562 4.18 14.04 -14.91
C ASP A 562 4.43 15.19 -13.96
N ALA A 563 4.50 16.39 -14.54
CA ALA A 563 4.59 17.66 -13.83
C ALA A 563 3.48 18.60 -14.31
N LEU A 564 2.86 19.31 -13.36
CA LEU A 564 1.72 20.16 -13.61
C LEU A 564 1.96 21.55 -13.03
N GLU A 565 1.78 22.62 -13.80
CA GLU A 565 1.80 24.02 -13.32
C GLU A 565 0.37 24.57 -13.26
N LEU A 566 0.02 25.15 -12.12
CA LEU A 566 -1.32 25.66 -11.80
C LEU A 566 -1.26 27.09 -11.31
N ASN A 567 -2.19 27.91 -11.74
CA ASN A 567 -2.51 29.19 -11.10
C ASN A 567 -3.99 29.57 -11.35
N GLN A 568 -4.36 30.79 -10.96
CA GLN A 568 -5.73 31.28 -11.14
C GLN A 568 -6.19 31.40 -12.60
N ASP A 569 -5.27 31.37 -13.57
CA ASP A 569 -5.58 31.60 -14.99
C ASP A 569 -5.51 30.32 -15.82
N TYR A 570 -4.60 29.38 -15.49
CA TYR A 570 -4.35 28.17 -16.27
C TYR A 570 -3.92 26.97 -15.44
N MET A 571 -4.11 25.79 -16.01
CA MET A 571 -3.51 24.52 -15.66
C MET A 571 -2.74 24.02 -16.88
N LYS A 572 -1.46 23.69 -16.71
CA LYS A 572 -0.57 23.32 -17.81
C LYS A 572 0.33 22.15 -17.45
N LYS A 573 0.34 21.10 -18.28
CA LYS A 573 1.32 20.03 -18.20
C LYS A 573 2.71 20.57 -18.58
N LEU A 574 3.69 20.28 -17.75
CA LEU A 574 5.11 20.57 -17.96
C LEU A 574 5.82 19.33 -18.53
N PRO A 575 7.09 19.46 -18.97
CA PRO A 575 7.91 18.29 -19.29
C PRO A 575 8.02 17.35 -18.09
N SER A 576 7.97 16.04 -18.36
CA SER A 576 8.08 15.00 -17.35
C SER A 576 9.43 15.04 -16.64
N VAL A 577 9.44 14.60 -15.39
CA VAL A 577 10.63 14.52 -14.53
C VAL A 577 11.06 13.06 -14.33
N PRO A 578 12.33 12.82 -13.97
CA PRO A 578 12.75 11.47 -13.57
C PRO A 578 11.88 10.93 -12.45
N ALA A 579 11.26 9.79 -12.71
CA ALA A 579 10.42 9.06 -11.79
C ALA A 579 10.34 7.60 -12.25
N GLY A 580 9.93 6.70 -11.36
CA GLY A 580 9.82 5.30 -11.69
C GLY A 580 9.74 4.43 -10.44
N ARG A 581 10.16 3.18 -10.60
CA ARG A 581 10.19 2.19 -9.52
C ARG A 581 11.60 1.68 -9.30
N VAL A 582 11.97 1.49 -8.05
CA VAL A 582 13.21 0.86 -7.60
C VAL A 582 12.84 -0.39 -6.83
N LEU A 583 13.39 -1.53 -7.20
CA LEU A 583 13.12 -2.82 -6.57
C LEU A 583 14.05 -3.01 -5.39
N VAL A 584 13.53 -3.56 -4.30
CA VAL A 584 14.29 -3.89 -3.09
C VAL A 584 14.21 -5.39 -2.87
N ASP A 585 15.37 -6.03 -2.70
CA ASP A 585 15.53 -7.45 -2.44
C ASP A 585 16.56 -7.64 -1.31
N GLY A 586 16.08 -7.99 -0.13
CA GLY A 586 16.89 -8.07 1.08
C GLY A 586 17.59 -6.75 1.39
N LEU A 587 18.92 -6.76 1.32
CA LEU A 587 19.76 -5.55 1.54
C LEU A 587 20.02 -4.76 0.25
N GLY A 588 19.72 -5.33 -0.92
CA GLY A 588 19.91 -4.72 -2.24
C GLY A 588 18.82 -3.71 -2.56
N VAL A 589 19.18 -2.51 -2.98
CA VAL A 589 18.25 -1.46 -3.37
C VAL A 589 18.57 -0.99 -4.79
N GLY A 590 17.75 -1.39 -5.77
CA GLY A 590 17.94 -1.07 -7.17
C GLY A 590 18.90 -1.99 -7.93
N ASP A 591 19.40 -3.03 -7.30
CA ASP A 591 20.31 -4.01 -7.91
C ASP A 591 19.56 -5.00 -8.82
N VAL A 592 18.26 -5.17 -8.58
CA VAL A 592 17.37 -6.02 -9.37
C VAL A 592 16.79 -5.22 -10.54
N GLY A 593 17.31 -5.45 -11.73
CA GLY A 593 16.78 -4.88 -12.97
C GLY A 593 15.93 -5.86 -13.78
N SER A 594 15.45 -5.41 -14.94
CA SER A 594 14.63 -6.23 -15.85
C SER A 594 15.33 -7.51 -16.32
N ILE A 595 16.65 -7.47 -16.46
CA ILE A 595 17.45 -8.64 -16.84
C ILE A 595 17.40 -9.69 -15.73
N VAL A 596 17.66 -9.28 -14.48
CA VAL A 596 17.64 -10.18 -13.32
C VAL A 596 16.26 -10.80 -13.12
N LEU A 597 15.18 -10.01 -13.27
CA LEU A 597 13.81 -10.55 -13.18
C LEU A 597 13.51 -11.56 -14.29
N ARG A 598 13.93 -11.26 -15.52
CA ARG A 598 13.81 -12.21 -16.64
C ARG A 598 14.54 -13.51 -16.36
N ASP A 599 15.77 -13.43 -15.88
CA ASP A 599 16.58 -14.60 -15.59
C ASP A 599 15.97 -15.42 -14.43
N ARG A 600 15.47 -14.77 -13.37
CA ARG A 600 14.72 -15.44 -12.30
C ARG A 600 13.46 -16.13 -12.81
N LYS A 601 12.76 -15.53 -13.76
CA LYS A 601 11.57 -16.11 -14.40
C LYS A 601 11.94 -17.37 -15.17
N HIS A 602 12.98 -17.34 -16.00
CA HIS A 602 13.48 -18.52 -16.72
C HIS A 602 13.91 -19.63 -15.75
N LEU A 603 14.64 -19.29 -14.68
CA LEU A 603 15.02 -20.27 -13.66
C LEU A 603 13.81 -20.86 -12.94
N ALA A 604 12.74 -20.12 -12.75
CA ALA A 604 11.51 -20.59 -12.11
C ALA A 604 10.66 -21.47 -13.05
N GLU A 605 10.64 -21.15 -14.35
CA GLU A 605 9.86 -21.89 -15.36
C GLU A 605 10.59 -23.16 -15.84
N ASP A 606 11.90 -23.05 -16.11
CA ASP A 606 12.71 -24.10 -16.77
C ASP A 606 13.61 -24.88 -15.79
N GLY A 607 13.88 -24.34 -14.62
CA GLY A 607 14.84 -24.89 -13.67
C GLY A 607 16.30 -24.63 -14.07
N LEU A 608 17.22 -25.31 -13.36
CA LEU A 608 18.67 -25.15 -13.53
C LEU A 608 19.34 -26.50 -13.51
N ILE A 609 20.24 -26.72 -14.48
CA ILE A 609 21.24 -27.82 -14.48
C ILE A 609 22.63 -27.20 -14.41
N VAL A 610 23.42 -27.67 -13.47
CA VAL A 610 24.84 -27.30 -13.33
C VAL A 610 25.70 -28.56 -13.56
N VAL A 611 26.62 -28.45 -14.49
CA VAL A 611 27.62 -29.50 -14.73
C VAL A 611 28.97 -29.04 -14.23
N VAL A 612 29.61 -29.83 -13.37
CA VAL A 612 30.91 -29.51 -12.78
C VAL A 612 31.90 -30.60 -13.21
N CYS A 613 32.97 -30.18 -13.87
CA CYS A 613 34.06 -31.06 -14.24
C CYS A 613 35.42 -30.38 -14.08
N THR A 614 36.45 -31.17 -13.81
CA THR A 614 37.83 -30.68 -13.74
C THR A 614 38.60 -31.22 -14.92
N ILE A 615 39.26 -30.33 -15.66
CA ILE A 615 40.03 -30.65 -16.87
C ILE A 615 41.48 -30.26 -16.66
N ALA A 616 42.40 -31.10 -17.09
CA ALA A 616 43.85 -30.82 -17.06
C ALA A 616 44.21 -29.73 -18.06
N ALA A 617 45.01 -28.72 -17.62
CA ALA A 617 45.36 -27.57 -18.45
C ALA A 617 46.33 -27.92 -19.62
N GLY A 618 46.99 -29.06 -19.58
CA GLY A 618 48.01 -29.41 -20.58
C GLY A 618 47.51 -30.17 -21.79
N ASP A 619 46.64 -31.12 -21.59
CA ASP A 619 46.15 -32.06 -22.62
C ASP A 619 44.63 -32.16 -22.68
N GLY A 620 43.93 -31.41 -21.82
CA GLY A 620 42.47 -31.37 -21.85
C GLY A 620 41.75 -32.60 -21.28
N HIS A 621 42.46 -33.61 -20.72
CA HIS A 621 41.78 -34.79 -20.20
C HIS A 621 40.98 -34.48 -18.91
N ILE A 622 39.91 -35.23 -18.69
CA ILE A 622 39.03 -35.08 -17.53
C ILE A 622 39.73 -35.67 -16.30
N VAL A 623 39.99 -34.84 -15.29
CA VAL A 623 40.60 -35.21 -14.02
C VAL A 623 39.54 -35.67 -13.02
N SER A 624 38.35 -35.02 -13.01
CA SER A 624 37.26 -35.36 -12.10
C SER A 624 35.92 -34.85 -12.65
N GLY A 625 34.85 -35.56 -12.34
CA GLY A 625 33.48 -35.26 -12.84
C GLY A 625 33.22 -36.00 -14.17
N PRO A 626 32.22 -35.57 -14.98
CA PRO A 626 31.27 -34.51 -14.69
C PRO A 626 30.27 -34.86 -13.60
N ASP A 627 30.09 -33.94 -12.63
CA ASP A 627 29.01 -34.01 -11.67
C ASP A 627 27.84 -33.13 -12.16
N VAL A 628 26.63 -33.70 -12.16
CA VAL A 628 25.43 -32.99 -12.61
C VAL A 628 24.52 -32.68 -11.42
N VAL A 629 24.24 -31.41 -11.20
CA VAL A 629 23.34 -30.94 -10.15
C VAL A 629 22.11 -30.27 -10.80
N SER A 630 20.92 -30.73 -10.47
CA SER A 630 19.66 -30.17 -10.96
C SER A 630 18.90 -29.47 -9.82
N ARG A 631 18.28 -28.34 -10.14
CA ARG A 631 17.35 -27.61 -9.26
C ARG A 631 16.17 -27.14 -10.08
N GLY A 632 14.94 -27.56 -9.68
CA GLY A 632 13.70 -27.12 -10.33
C GLY A 632 13.45 -27.65 -11.73
N PHE A 633 14.42 -28.36 -12.37
CA PHE A 633 14.29 -28.91 -13.72
C PHE A 633 13.60 -30.27 -13.72
N VAL A 634 14.11 -31.22 -12.92
CA VAL A 634 13.54 -32.57 -12.77
C VAL A 634 13.67 -33.04 -11.32
N TYR A 635 12.81 -33.99 -10.92
CA TYR A 635 12.97 -34.68 -9.64
C TYR A 635 14.08 -35.74 -9.74
N VAL A 636 15.24 -35.39 -9.22
CA VAL A 636 16.50 -36.17 -9.43
C VAL A 636 16.35 -37.65 -9.07
N ARG A 637 15.61 -37.98 -7.98
CA ARG A 637 15.43 -39.39 -7.55
C ARG A 637 14.68 -40.27 -8.56
N GLU A 638 13.84 -39.69 -9.40
CA GLU A 638 13.07 -40.39 -10.44
C GLU A 638 13.66 -40.20 -11.84
N SER A 639 14.75 -39.45 -11.95
CA SER A 639 15.36 -39.05 -13.22
C SER A 639 16.84 -39.42 -13.30
N GLU A 640 17.30 -40.44 -12.53
CA GLU A 640 18.68 -40.96 -12.59
C GLU A 640 19.13 -41.26 -14.03
N PRO A 641 18.30 -41.93 -14.89
CA PRO A 641 18.73 -42.22 -16.27
C PRO A 641 19.02 -40.97 -17.08
N LEU A 642 18.25 -39.86 -16.83
CA LEU A 642 18.47 -38.59 -17.50
C LEU A 642 19.75 -37.90 -17.04
N MET A 643 20.05 -37.99 -15.75
CA MET A 643 21.30 -37.44 -15.19
C MET A 643 22.52 -38.19 -15.67
N ASP A 644 22.43 -39.51 -15.80
CA ASP A 644 23.50 -40.34 -16.31
C ASP A 644 23.74 -40.11 -17.80
N GLU A 645 22.68 -39.93 -18.59
CA GLU A 645 22.80 -39.57 -20.01
C GLU A 645 23.42 -38.17 -20.16
N ALA A 646 23.07 -37.22 -19.31
CA ALA A 646 23.70 -35.90 -19.32
C ALA A 646 25.22 -36.00 -19.03
N LYS A 647 25.61 -36.80 -18.02
CA LYS A 647 27.04 -37.06 -17.71
C LYS A 647 27.74 -37.70 -18.90
N ARG A 648 27.12 -38.73 -19.51
CA ARG A 648 27.66 -39.44 -20.67
C ARG A 648 27.92 -38.50 -21.85
N LEU A 649 26.94 -37.60 -22.16
CA LEU A 649 27.07 -36.64 -23.23
C LEU A 649 28.19 -35.63 -22.97
N VAL A 650 28.31 -35.13 -21.74
CA VAL A 650 29.38 -34.20 -21.36
C VAL A 650 30.75 -34.87 -21.49
N ASN A 651 30.90 -36.09 -21.01
CA ASN A 651 32.15 -36.86 -21.20
C ASN A 651 32.52 -37.01 -22.68
N LEU A 652 31.55 -37.41 -23.51
CA LEU A 652 31.76 -37.57 -24.95
C LEU A 652 32.22 -36.28 -25.64
N VAL A 653 31.62 -35.15 -25.28
CA VAL A 653 31.98 -33.84 -25.84
C VAL A 653 33.37 -33.42 -25.39
N LEU A 654 33.71 -33.60 -24.11
CA LEU A 654 35.02 -33.23 -23.58
C LEU A 654 36.15 -34.12 -24.11
N GLU A 655 35.92 -35.43 -24.29
CA GLU A 655 36.83 -36.35 -24.92
C GLU A 655 37.11 -35.95 -26.39
N ASN A 656 36.04 -35.62 -27.15
CA ASN A 656 36.19 -35.12 -28.52
C ASN A 656 36.99 -33.81 -28.57
N CYS A 657 36.78 -32.92 -27.60
CA CYS A 657 37.54 -31.66 -27.53
C CYS A 657 39.05 -31.95 -27.27
N ALA A 658 39.35 -32.85 -26.35
CA ALA A 658 40.74 -33.26 -26.03
C ALA A 658 41.42 -33.89 -27.27
N GLU A 659 40.75 -34.82 -27.98
CA GLU A 659 41.24 -35.43 -29.21
C GLU A 659 41.55 -34.43 -30.33
N ASN A 660 40.77 -33.32 -30.40
CA ASN A 660 40.96 -32.24 -31.37
C ASN A 660 41.88 -31.12 -30.87
N ASN A 661 42.58 -31.31 -29.74
CA ASN A 661 43.45 -30.31 -29.10
C ASN A 661 42.72 -28.96 -28.81
N ILE A 662 41.45 -29.01 -28.47
CA ILE A 662 40.64 -27.83 -28.06
C ILE A 662 40.75 -27.72 -26.53
N HIS A 663 41.55 -26.75 -26.05
CA HIS A 663 41.80 -26.59 -24.62
C HIS A 663 41.46 -25.17 -24.14
N ASP A 664 41.07 -24.27 -25.07
CA ASP A 664 40.71 -22.91 -24.70
C ASP A 664 39.30 -22.85 -24.08
N TRP A 665 39.20 -22.08 -23.03
CA TRP A 665 37.97 -21.92 -22.23
C TRP A 665 36.75 -21.48 -23.03
N SER A 666 36.93 -20.60 -24.00
CA SER A 666 35.80 -20.05 -24.78
C SER A 666 35.16 -21.10 -25.66
N THR A 667 35.96 -21.97 -26.28
CA THR A 667 35.50 -23.05 -27.17
C THR A 667 34.91 -24.21 -26.35
N LEU A 668 35.54 -24.56 -25.22
CA LEU A 668 35.02 -25.60 -24.33
C LEU A 668 33.67 -25.23 -23.70
N LYS A 669 33.41 -23.94 -23.52
CA LYS A 669 32.17 -23.44 -22.97
C LYS A 669 31.03 -23.38 -24.01
N SER A 670 31.34 -23.18 -25.29
CA SER A 670 30.36 -23.06 -26.37
C SER A 670 29.82 -24.42 -26.83
#